data_eacf819f0b0ea8b2ba47e479ba4acc0c
#
_entry.id   eacf819f0b0ea8b2ba47e479ba4acc0c
#
_cell.length_a   1.000
_cell.length_b   1.000
_cell.length_c   1.000
_cell.angle_alpha   90.00
_cell.angle_beta   90.00
_cell.angle_gamma   90.00
#
_symmetry.space_group_name_H-M   'P 1'
#
loop_
_entity.id
_entity.type
_entity.pdbx_description
1 polymer ?
#
loop_
_entity_poly.entity_id
_entity_poly.type
_entity_poly.pdbx_seq_one_letter_code
_entity_poly.pdbx_strand_id
1 'polypeptide(L)'
;MTNIEKHGFSVIREQRLDEIDATMYELCHTKSGASLVYLEREDENKSFAIGFATPPEDDTGVFHIIEHSVLCGSEKYQLNDPFAELLKGSLNTFLNAITYEDRTIYPVSSRCEKDFLNLVDVYMDAVFAPNLLKNPSIFHQEGWHYEYDPESDTLSRNGVVYNEMKGAYSSADELGMITLNRALFEGTAYGKDSGGDPAYIPNLTYDMVKAAHEKHYHPSNARIFLDGIMDLESVLELLDTHLSKYDRREPVSLAGKCAPRVAPIKRISYEIAESEDEKGRARLMLGYVYSDYTDRESNIAMSVLSDILCGSNASPLKKLLLDKNLCKDMAMYSSKSRENTLVIEVRDIDENKADEIINLIDDTIRTMASEGIDKSKINATLNSIEFRLRERDFGTLPTGIAFAMTIYGGWIYGANPEDSLLYNDILAKVREGMRGSYFEDMLMKITRDNPHRAAVLMIPDNKLGAKEATEDKARMAEILAGMSKEELASVVADEEALRAWQQAEPTKEAMESLPTLSLDDIPKTISRPCAKVEMLCGVKILRCPVKTNGIVYISLLFDTSDLSGEELLRVSMLSSALLNFPTESYSPLELQNEAKANLGSLFASIATGSRDGVITTYLKIGASALLSKTDDMVRLIRELALTSRIDDTAEIKNLATQIKTHLEDMMISSGETLALSRAQASLNEEGAVTEYMGGYEAYKLLCDICDSDERIAALTADISALLKKLTDRRRLTISVTGDASDELLSEIISIFPSGEGDIIKKRTALCADKKEFVLTPSKVAYAVVSGMSDRVKDNLGLMRVVRSILSYEYLWNNIRVLGGAYGCGFVAKRDGALSFYSYRDPNPAASLKVYTASVDYLRELAGSGEDITKFIIGSIGEHDMLITPRTASLVSTTDYLNGWSAEDEARVRREMLGIKAEDLCRAAEIIDSAISCGSTAVVSGQEHLATLDRDGMTVIKI
;
A
#
# COMPACT_ATOMS: atom_id res chain seq x y z
N MET A 1 -19.98 27.92 22.91
CA MET A 1 -20.77 27.36 21.79
C MET A 1 -20.43 28.16 20.56
N THR A 2 -19.60 27.63 19.70
CA THR A 2 -19.36 28.16 18.35
C THR A 2 -20.70 28.13 17.62
N ASN A 3 -21.05 29.23 16.98
CA ASN A 3 -22.33 29.32 16.25
C ASN A 3 -22.20 28.53 14.94
N ILE A 4 -22.34 27.19 15.03
CA ILE A 4 -22.16 26.23 13.94
C ILE A 4 -23.25 26.38 12.86
N GLU A 5 -24.41 26.95 13.22
CA GLU A 5 -25.51 27.28 12.30
C GLU A 5 -25.23 28.55 11.52
N LYS A 6 -24.21 28.50 10.65
CA LYS A 6 -23.81 29.60 9.78
C LYS A 6 -23.60 29.11 8.35
N HIS A 7 -23.47 30.03 7.41
CA HIS A 7 -23.10 29.76 6.04
C HIS A 7 -23.93 28.65 5.36
N GLY A 8 -25.27 28.73 5.52
CA GLY A 8 -26.19 27.81 4.84
C GLY A 8 -26.30 26.40 5.47
N PHE A 9 -25.55 26.10 6.52
CA PHE A 9 -25.62 24.81 7.23
C PHE A 9 -26.58 24.86 8.42
N SER A 10 -27.28 23.76 8.63
CA SER A 10 -28.09 23.48 9.83
C SER A 10 -27.57 22.25 10.54
N VAL A 11 -27.49 22.31 11.88
CA VAL A 11 -27.11 21.16 12.71
C VAL A 11 -28.27 20.20 12.79
N ILE A 12 -28.05 18.95 12.37
CA ILE A 12 -29.00 17.84 12.49
C ILE A 12 -28.85 17.18 13.85
N ARG A 13 -27.58 16.96 14.29
CA ARG A 13 -27.29 16.24 15.52
C ARG A 13 -25.91 16.63 16.06
N GLU A 14 -25.79 16.66 17.39
CA GLU A 14 -24.52 16.76 18.14
C GLU A 14 -24.45 15.56 19.07
N GLN A 15 -23.28 14.89 19.12
CA GLN A 15 -23.09 13.71 19.95
C GLN A 15 -21.65 13.61 20.42
N ARG A 16 -21.46 13.35 21.73
CA ARG A 16 -20.13 13.01 22.28
C ARG A 16 -19.81 11.55 22.00
N LEU A 17 -18.63 11.29 21.47
CA LEU A 17 -18.08 9.97 21.16
C LEU A 17 -16.86 9.71 22.06
N ASP A 18 -17.11 9.19 23.25
CA ASP A 18 -16.06 9.03 24.27
C ASP A 18 -14.98 8.03 23.85
N GLU A 19 -15.33 7.03 23.05
CA GLU A 19 -14.40 5.98 22.60
C GLU A 19 -13.27 6.51 21.73
N ILE A 20 -13.50 7.60 21.02
CA ILE A 20 -12.51 8.25 20.13
C ILE A 20 -12.14 9.65 20.60
N ASP A 21 -12.64 10.06 21.76
CA ASP A 21 -12.44 11.38 22.36
C ASP A 21 -12.80 12.55 21.42
N ALA A 22 -13.97 12.46 20.78
CA ALA A 22 -14.47 13.44 19.83
C ALA A 22 -15.88 13.92 20.16
N THR A 23 -16.23 15.14 19.74
CA THR A 23 -17.63 15.57 19.60
C THR A 23 -17.97 15.55 18.12
N MET A 24 -18.99 14.81 17.75
CA MET A 24 -19.47 14.71 16.37
C MET A 24 -20.62 15.70 16.17
N TYR A 25 -20.52 16.48 15.10
CA TYR A 25 -21.58 17.31 14.56
C TYR A 25 -22.02 16.78 13.21
N GLU A 26 -23.27 16.46 13.05
CA GLU A 26 -23.89 16.14 11.77
C GLU A 26 -24.64 17.37 11.26
N LEU A 27 -24.28 17.85 10.07
CA LEU A 27 -24.85 19.04 9.46
C LEU A 27 -25.41 18.74 8.06
N CYS A 28 -26.34 19.60 7.64
CA CYS A 28 -26.86 19.56 6.27
C CYS A 28 -26.81 20.98 5.68
N HIS A 29 -26.28 21.10 4.47
CA HIS A 29 -26.36 22.34 3.72
C HIS A 29 -27.77 22.53 3.16
N THR A 30 -28.48 23.52 3.65
CA THR A 30 -29.94 23.68 3.48
C THR A 30 -30.35 23.79 2.02
N LYS A 31 -29.59 24.57 1.20
CA LYS A 31 -29.94 24.81 -0.20
C LYS A 31 -29.63 23.60 -1.08
N SER A 32 -28.45 23.03 -0.97
CA SER A 32 -28.00 21.98 -1.89
C SER A 32 -28.29 20.56 -1.41
N GLY A 33 -28.55 20.38 -0.10
CA GLY A 33 -28.78 19.07 0.52
C GLY A 33 -27.52 18.25 0.79
N ALA A 34 -26.32 18.84 0.68
CA ALA A 34 -25.07 18.16 1.02
C ALA A 34 -25.06 17.80 2.52
N SER A 35 -24.63 16.57 2.84
CA SER A 35 -24.45 16.10 4.22
C SER A 35 -23.00 16.32 4.64
N LEU A 36 -22.82 16.78 5.91
CA LEU A 36 -21.49 16.98 6.48
C LEU A 36 -21.40 16.36 7.87
N VAL A 37 -20.30 15.68 8.16
CA VAL A 37 -19.92 15.21 9.49
C VAL A 37 -18.62 15.86 9.89
N TYR A 38 -18.61 16.51 11.06
CA TYR A 38 -17.41 17.07 11.67
C TYR A 38 -17.12 16.36 12.99
N LEU A 39 -15.92 15.82 13.12
CA LEU A 39 -15.38 15.29 14.37
C LEU A 39 -14.46 16.34 14.99
N GLU A 40 -14.96 17.07 15.99
CA GLU A 40 -14.14 17.95 16.83
C GLU A 40 -13.31 17.08 17.78
N ARG A 41 -12.03 16.91 17.45
CA ARG A 41 -11.08 16.06 18.17
C ARG A 41 -9.77 16.81 18.34
N GLU A 42 -9.09 16.59 19.46
CA GLU A 42 -7.80 17.24 19.77
C GLU A 42 -6.66 16.66 18.90
N ASP A 43 -6.72 16.99 17.61
CA ASP A 43 -5.70 16.64 16.61
C ASP A 43 -5.36 17.89 15.77
N GLU A 44 -4.09 18.25 15.73
CA GLU A 44 -3.62 19.38 14.93
C GLU A 44 -3.66 19.10 13.43
N ASN A 45 -3.69 17.82 13.04
CA ASN A 45 -3.79 17.41 11.64
C ASN A 45 -5.25 17.44 11.19
N LYS A 46 -5.60 18.44 10.41
CA LYS A 46 -6.94 18.64 9.88
C LYS A 46 -7.16 17.72 8.69
N SER A 47 -8.31 17.06 8.65
CA SER A 47 -8.68 16.18 7.56
C SER A 47 -10.01 16.61 6.95
N PHE A 48 -10.07 16.59 5.63
CA PHE A 48 -11.26 16.77 4.83
C PHE A 48 -11.41 15.60 3.86
N ALA A 49 -12.64 15.18 3.64
CA ALA A 49 -12.95 14.29 2.53
C ALA A 49 -14.32 14.64 1.95
N ILE A 50 -14.46 14.61 0.64
CA ILE A 50 -15.75 14.64 -0.04
C ILE A 50 -15.92 13.34 -0.83
N GLY A 51 -17.06 12.67 -0.66
CA GLY A 51 -17.36 11.42 -1.34
C GLY A 51 -18.74 11.42 -1.97
N PHE A 52 -18.84 10.69 -3.06
CA PHE A 52 -20.06 10.54 -3.86
C PHE A 52 -20.43 9.07 -3.99
N ALA A 53 -21.74 8.76 -4.05
CA ALA A 53 -22.18 7.45 -4.48
C ALA A 53 -22.02 7.32 -6.00
N THR A 54 -21.17 6.38 -6.43
CA THR A 54 -20.80 6.16 -7.82
C THR A 54 -20.91 4.67 -8.20
N PRO A 55 -22.10 4.04 -8.09
CA PRO A 55 -22.27 2.64 -8.46
C PRO A 55 -22.11 2.47 -9.98
N PRO A 56 -21.19 1.61 -10.46
CA PRO A 56 -20.98 1.38 -11.88
C PRO A 56 -22.18 0.67 -12.51
N GLU A 57 -22.55 1.08 -13.72
CA GLU A 57 -23.62 0.45 -14.53
C GLU A 57 -23.05 -0.62 -15.48
N ASP A 58 -21.75 -0.51 -15.81
CA ASP A 58 -21.01 -1.41 -16.70
C ASP A 58 -19.56 -1.59 -16.25
N ASP A 59 -18.74 -2.25 -17.06
CA ASP A 59 -17.33 -2.54 -16.76
C ASP A 59 -16.36 -1.55 -17.44
N THR A 60 -16.82 -0.35 -17.84
CA THR A 60 -15.98 0.65 -18.53
C THR A 60 -15.09 1.46 -17.58
N GLY A 61 -15.27 1.36 -16.26
CA GLY A 61 -14.49 2.12 -15.29
C GLY A 61 -14.75 3.62 -15.31
N VAL A 62 -15.97 4.03 -15.71
CA VAL A 62 -16.30 5.45 -15.90
C VAL A 62 -16.00 6.32 -14.67
N PHE A 63 -16.23 5.81 -13.45
CA PHE A 63 -15.98 6.58 -12.23
C PHE A 63 -14.50 6.64 -11.85
N HIS A 64 -13.72 5.63 -12.20
CA HIS A 64 -12.26 5.64 -12.04
C HIS A 64 -11.64 6.68 -13.00
N ILE A 65 -12.09 6.70 -14.24
CA ILE A 65 -11.65 7.71 -15.23
C ILE A 65 -12.09 9.13 -14.81
N ILE A 66 -13.29 9.29 -14.25
CA ILE A 66 -13.74 10.59 -13.70
C ILE A 66 -12.87 10.99 -12.50
N GLU A 67 -12.54 10.06 -11.62
CA GLU A 67 -11.68 10.30 -10.45
C GLU A 67 -10.37 10.97 -10.86
N HIS A 68 -9.65 10.38 -11.82
CA HIS A 68 -8.42 10.95 -12.38
C HIS A 68 -8.69 12.29 -13.07
N SER A 69 -9.70 12.33 -13.92
CA SER A 69 -9.96 13.46 -14.83
C SER A 69 -10.43 14.75 -14.14
N VAL A 70 -11.14 14.68 -13.01
CA VAL A 70 -11.60 15.89 -12.30
C VAL A 70 -10.44 16.66 -11.68
N LEU A 71 -9.31 16.00 -11.43
CA LEU A 71 -8.11 16.62 -10.90
C LEU A 71 -7.24 17.30 -11.97
N CYS A 72 -7.62 17.17 -13.26
CA CYS A 72 -6.95 17.79 -14.40
C CYS A 72 -7.51 19.19 -14.72
N GLY A 73 -7.64 20.05 -13.72
CA GLY A 73 -8.10 21.44 -13.83
C GLY A 73 -9.60 21.63 -13.66
N SER A 74 -9.97 22.84 -13.28
CA SER A 74 -11.33 23.22 -12.95
C SER A 74 -11.65 24.64 -13.38
N GLU A 75 -12.89 25.10 -13.16
CA GLU A 75 -13.33 26.43 -13.59
C GLU A 75 -12.51 27.56 -12.97
N LYS A 76 -12.18 27.47 -11.70
CA LYS A 76 -11.35 28.44 -10.97
C LYS A 76 -9.86 28.22 -11.23
N TYR A 77 -9.44 26.98 -11.36
CA TYR A 77 -8.03 26.58 -11.47
C TYR A 77 -7.75 26.01 -12.87
N GLN A 78 -7.47 26.91 -13.82
CA GLN A 78 -7.33 26.63 -15.25
C GLN A 78 -5.93 26.06 -15.62
N LEU A 79 -5.44 25.10 -14.84
CA LEU A 79 -4.21 24.38 -15.06
C LEU A 79 -4.49 23.00 -15.68
N ASN A 80 -3.51 22.43 -16.37
CA ASN A 80 -3.65 21.09 -16.91
C ASN A 80 -3.62 20.03 -15.79
N ASP A 81 -2.85 20.29 -14.72
CA ASP A 81 -2.70 19.40 -13.58
C ASP A 81 -2.52 20.16 -12.25
N PRO A 82 -3.60 20.75 -11.68
CA PRO A 82 -3.53 21.37 -10.36
C PRO A 82 -3.11 20.42 -9.25
N PHE A 83 -3.41 19.11 -9.38
CA PHE A 83 -3.03 18.09 -8.40
C PHE A 83 -1.50 17.98 -8.29
N ALA A 84 -0.81 17.85 -9.43
CA ALA A 84 0.65 17.84 -9.44
C ALA A 84 1.24 19.16 -8.91
N GLU A 85 0.62 20.32 -9.21
CA GLU A 85 1.07 21.61 -8.67
C GLU A 85 0.91 21.68 -7.13
N LEU A 86 -0.17 21.12 -6.58
CA LEU A 86 -0.36 21.01 -5.12
C LEU A 86 0.71 20.11 -4.48
N LEU A 87 1.03 18.97 -5.10
CA LEU A 87 2.11 18.10 -4.62
C LEU A 87 3.46 18.82 -4.54
N LYS A 88 3.70 19.78 -5.45
CA LYS A 88 4.94 20.57 -5.49
C LYS A 88 5.00 21.63 -4.41
N GLY A 89 3.87 22.18 -3.94
CA GLY A 89 3.87 23.42 -3.14
C GLY A 89 2.99 23.40 -1.88
N SER A 90 2.50 22.24 -1.44
CA SER A 90 1.65 22.08 -0.26
C SER A 90 2.42 21.46 0.94
N LEU A 91 1.94 21.72 2.14
CA LEU A 91 2.35 21.06 3.38
C LEU A 91 1.38 19.92 3.75
N ASN A 92 0.76 19.31 2.74
CA ASN A 92 -0.18 18.22 2.95
C ASN A 92 0.46 17.06 3.73
N THR A 93 -0.33 16.43 4.54
CA THR A 93 0.02 15.17 5.22
C THR A 93 -0.64 13.97 4.54
N PHE A 94 -1.64 14.25 3.70
CA PHE A 94 -2.30 13.30 2.82
C PHE A 94 -3.01 14.04 1.68
N LEU A 95 -2.83 13.54 0.46
CA LEU A 95 -3.46 14.08 -0.76
C LEU A 95 -3.71 12.91 -1.70
N ASN A 96 -4.96 12.57 -2.00
CA ASN A 96 -5.31 11.47 -2.89
C ASN A 96 -6.75 11.59 -3.41
N ALA A 97 -7.12 10.68 -4.33
CA ALA A 97 -8.47 10.33 -4.70
C ALA A 97 -8.58 8.80 -4.73
N ILE A 98 -9.75 8.23 -4.49
CA ILE A 98 -9.93 6.78 -4.34
C ILE A 98 -11.31 6.37 -4.86
N THR A 99 -11.33 5.49 -5.86
CA THR A 99 -12.55 4.84 -6.34
C THR A 99 -12.70 3.45 -5.73
N TYR A 100 -13.82 3.23 -5.05
CA TYR A 100 -14.28 1.93 -4.56
C TYR A 100 -15.35 1.35 -5.49
N GLU A 101 -15.89 0.20 -5.13
CA GLU A 101 -16.89 -0.51 -5.93
C GLU A 101 -18.20 0.30 -6.15
N ASP A 102 -18.50 1.29 -5.31
CA ASP A 102 -19.77 2.02 -5.34
C ASP A 102 -19.69 3.50 -4.93
N ARG A 103 -18.48 3.97 -4.67
CA ARG A 103 -18.21 5.34 -4.24
C ARG A 103 -16.84 5.82 -4.66
N THR A 104 -16.73 7.13 -4.86
CA THR A 104 -15.46 7.82 -5.11
C THR A 104 -15.26 8.88 -4.04
N ILE A 105 -14.07 8.92 -3.41
CA ILE A 105 -13.74 9.78 -2.27
C ILE A 105 -12.50 10.60 -2.61
N TYR A 106 -12.51 11.87 -2.26
CA TYR A 106 -11.43 12.84 -2.45
C TYR A 106 -10.95 13.34 -1.09
N PRO A 107 -9.99 12.66 -0.46
CA PRO A 107 -9.48 12.99 0.86
C PRO A 107 -8.21 13.84 0.81
N VAL A 108 -8.13 14.85 1.69
CA VAL A 108 -6.94 15.66 1.92
C VAL A 108 -6.72 15.93 3.40
N SER A 109 -5.46 16.14 3.80
CA SER A 109 -5.17 16.61 5.15
C SER A 109 -3.91 17.46 5.22
N SER A 110 -3.89 18.39 6.19
CA SER A 110 -2.73 19.26 6.47
C SER A 110 -2.75 19.74 7.93
N ARG A 111 -1.55 19.93 8.49
CA ARG A 111 -1.40 20.60 9.80
C ARG A 111 -1.46 22.12 9.68
N CYS A 112 -1.11 22.67 8.52
CA CYS A 112 -1.15 24.10 8.25
C CYS A 112 -2.59 24.55 7.92
N GLU A 113 -3.13 25.50 8.67
CA GLU A 113 -4.51 26.00 8.46
C GLU A 113 -4.71 26.59 7.06
N LYS A 114 -3.78 27.44 6.64
CA LYS A 114 -3.83 28.08 5.31
C LYS A 114 -3.78 27.03 4.19
N ASP A 115 -2.91 26.04 4.32
CA ASP A 115 -2.78 24.96 3.35
C ASP A 115 -4.04 24.10 3.31
N PHE A 116 -4.61 23.76 4.48
CA PHE A 116 -5.83 23.01 4.57
C PHE A 116 -6.99 23.68 3.83
N LEU A 117 -7.21 24.99 4.04
CA LEU A 117 -8.23 25.75 3.33
C LEU A 117 -7.98 25.78 1.81
N ASN A 118 -6.72 25.95 1.41
CA ASN A 118 -6.33 25.92 0.00
C ASN A 118 -6.67 24.56 -0.65
N LEU A 119 -6.35 23.45 0.01
CA LEU A 119 -6.63 22.09 -0.45
C LEU A 119 -8.14 21.82 -0.56
N VAL A 120 -8.92 22.26 0.44
CA VAL A 120 -10.38 22.13 0.42
C VAL A 120 -10.99 22.91 -0.76
N ASP A 121 -10.54 24.13 -1.01
CA ASP A 121 -11.04 24.98 -2.10
C ASP A 121 -10.77 24.37 -3.48
N VAL A 122 -9.54 23.90 -3.70
CA VAL A 122 -9.15 23.27 -4.97
C VAL A 122 -9.96 21.98 -5.20
N TYR A 123 -10.13 21.14 -4.19
CA TYR A 123 -10.87 19.88 -4.33
C TYR A 123 -12.38 20.11 -4.54
N MET A 124 -12.95 21.12 -3.88
CA MET A 124 -14.36 21.48 -4.08
C MET A 124 -14.62 21.99 -5.49
N ASP A 125 -13.73 22.82 -6.04
CA ASP A 125 -13.87 23.30 -7.42
C ASP A 125 -13.64 22.18 -8.44
N ALA A 126 -12.65 21.32 -8.20
CA ALA A 126 -12.31 20.18 -9.05
C ALA A 126 -13.51 19.20 -9.20
N VAL A 127 -14.14 18.82 -8.11
CA VAL A 127 -15.23 17.80 -8.17
C VAL A 127 -16.53 18.35 -8.74
N PHE A 128 -16.81 19.66 -8.57
CA PHE A 128 -18.09 20.24 -9.00
C PHE A 128 -18.03 20.97 -10.35
N ALA A 129 -16.88 21.48 -10.74
CA ALA A 129 -16.72 22.27 -11.95
C ALA A 129 -15.43 21.90 -12.74
N PRO A 130 -15.16 20.61 -13.02
CA PRO A 130 -13.93 20.18 -13.66
C PRO A 130 -13.86 20.64 -15.13
N ASN A 131 -12.64 20.90 -15.60
CA ASN A 131 -12.38 21.17 -17.02
C ASN A 131 -12.67 19.96 -17.92
N LEU A 132 -12.71 18.75 -17.36
CA LEU A 132 -13.17 17.53 -18.04
C LEU A 132 -14.46 17.76 -18.84
N LEU A 133 -15.40 18.54 -18.31
CA LEU A 133 -16.71 18.78 -18.97
C LEU A 133 -16.62 19.63 -20.24
N LYS A 134 -15.49 20.32 -20.46
CA LYS A 134 -15.26 21.26 -21.55
C LYS A 134 -14.15 20.83 -22.50
N ASN A 135 -13.22 19.95 -22.02
CA ASN A 135 -12.03 19.55 -22.78
C ASN A 135 -11.95 18.02 -22.91
N PRO A 136 -12.20 17.44 -24.10
CA PRO A 136 -12.12 16.01 -24.32
C PRO A 136 -10.69 15.44 -24.22
N SER A 137 -9.64 16.28 -24.38
CA SER A 137 -8.25 15.80 -24.26
C SER A 137 -7.95 15.24 -22.87
N ILE A 138 -8.63 15.74 -21.82
CA ILE A 138 -8.50 15.21 -20.46
C ILE A 138 -8.99 13.75 -20.41
N PHE A 139 -10.12 13.44 -21.03
CA PHE A 139 -10.63 12.08 -21.14
C PHE A 139 -9.69 11.19 -21.94
N HIS A 140 -9.14 11.69 -23.04
CA HIS A 140 -8.20 10.94 -23.85
C HIS A 140 -6.91 10.62 -23.09
N GLN A 141 -6.40 11.54 -22.30
CA GLN A 141 -5.20 11.34 -21.46
C GLN A 141 -5.46 10.34 -20.34
N GLU A 142 -6.46 10.61 -19.49
CA GLU A 142 -6.67 9.83 -18.27
C GLU A 142 -7.43 8.52 -18.53
N GLY A 143 -8.36 8.51 -19.49
CA GLY A 143 -9.15 7.33 -19.83
C GLY A 143 -8.46 6.43 -20.83
N TRP A 144 -8.76 6.69 -22.10
CA TRP A 144 -8.18 5.93 -23.20
C TRP A 144 -8.28 6.70 -24.53
N HIS A 145 -7.38 6.37 -25.49
CA HIS A 145 -7.42 6.84 -26.88
C HIS A 145 -6.71 5.85 -27.80
N TYR A 146 -6.90 6.01 -29.11
CA TYR A 146 -6.08 5.34 -30.11
C TYR A 146 -4.83 6.17 -30.40
N GLU A 147 -3.70 5.47 -30.60
CA GLU A 147 -2.47 6.02 -31.17
C GLU A 147 -2.20 5.35 -32.52
N TYR A 148 -1.94 6.16 -33.54
CA TYR A 148 -1.61 5.68 -34.87
C TYR A 148 -0.16 6.00 -35.22
N ASP A 149 0.63 4.96 -35.50
CA ASP A 149 1.99 5.10 -35.99
C ASP A 149 2.00 5.03 -37.53
N PRO A 150 2.24 6.15 -38.23
CA PRO A 150 2.28 6.17 -39.71
C PRO A 150 3.51 5.48 -40.30
N GLU A 151 4.61 5.28 -39.53
CA GLU A 151 5.82 4.61 -40.02
C GLU A 151 5.63 3.09 -40.12
N SER A 152 5.00 2.50 -39.15
CA SER A 152 4.71 1.05 -39.07
C SER A 152 3.32 0.71 -39.59
N ASP A 153 2.46 1.68 -39.85
CA ASP A 153 1.03 1.52 -40.20
C ASP A 153 0.31 0.64 -39.14
N THR A 154 0.48 0.98 -37.89
CA THR A 154 -0.11 0.26 -36.75
C THR A 154 -0.94 1.15 -35.86
N LEU A 155 -1.99 0.57 -35.28
CA LEU A 155 -2.86 1.20 -34.29
C LEU A 155 -2.59 0.56 -32.93
N SER A 156 -2.60 1.36 -31.89
CA SER A 156 -2.53 0.93 -30.50
C SER A 156 -3.54 1.68 -29.63
N ARG A 157 -3.67 1.26 -28.36
CA ARG A 157 -4.48 1.94 -27.36
C ARG A 157 -3.58 2.43 -26.23
N ASN A 158 -3.84 3.63 -25.76
CA ASN A 158 -3.12 4.25 -24.67
C ASN A 158 -4.09 5.01 -23.75
N GLY A 159 -3.63 5.41 -22.56
CA GLY A 159 -4.36 6.15 -21.55
C GLY A 159 -3.95 5.71 -20.14
N VAL A 160 -3.95 6.65 -19.19
CA VAL A 160 -3.43 6.38 -17.83
C VAL A 160 -4.20 5.25 -17.14
N VAL A 161 -5.53 5.36 -17.03
CA VAL A 161 -6.38 4.32 -16.40
C VAL A 161 -6.38 3.03 -17.24
N TYR A 162 -6.39 3.13 -18.56
CA TYR A 162 -6.31 1.94 -19.42
C TYR A 162 -5.04 1.12 -19.13
N ASN A 163 -3.88 1.78 -19.06
CA ASN A 163 -2.61 1.11 -18.78
C ASN A 163 -2.53 0.60 -17.34
N GLU A 164 -3.08 1.36 -16.38
CA GLU A 164 -3.17 0.92 -14.99
C GLU A 164 -3.95 -0.40 -14.89
N MET A 165 -5.12 -0.45 -15.51
CA MET A 165 -5.97 -1.64 -15.46
C MET A 165 -5.39 -2.82 -16.23
N LYS A 166 -4.67 -2.59 -17.35
CA LYS A 166 -3.86 -3.66 -17.98
C LYS A 166 -2.88 -4.28 -16.98
N GLY A 167 -2.22 -3.45 -16.19
CA GLY A 167 -1.32 -3.92 -15.13
C GLY A 167 -2.05 -4.69 -14.02
N ALA A 168 -3.20 -4.20 -13.55
CA ALA A 168 -4.02 -4.87 -12.53
C ALA A 168 -4.49 -6.26 -12.99
N TYR A 169 -4.94 -6.38 -14.23
CA TYR A 169 -5.37 -7.65 -14.85
C TYR A 169 -4.24 -8.66 -15.11
N SER A 170 -2.98 -8.25 -14.93
CA SER A 170 -1.83 -9.17 -14.93
C SER A 170 -1.67 -9.89 -13.59
N SER A 171 -2.28 -9.38 -12.51
CA SER A 171 -2.28 -10.01 -11.20
C SER A 171 -3.32 -11.12 -11.12
N ALA A 172 -2.89 -12.33 -10.78
CA ALA A 172 -3.80 -13.46 -10.57
C ALA A 172 -4.80 -13.19 -9.44
N ASP A 173 -4.36 -12.53 -8.36
CA ASP A 173 -5.21 -12.23 -7.20
C ASP A 173 -6.32 -11.25 -7.58
N GLU A 174 -5.99 -10.18 -8.31
CA GLU A 174 -6.98 -9.20 -8.80
C GLU A 174 -7.98 -9.83 -9.78
N LEU A 175 -7.48 -10.56 -10.75
CA LEU A 175 -8.32 -11.26 -11.74
C LEU A 175 -9.27 -12.25 -11.05
N GLY A 176 -8.79 -12.97 -10.04
CA GLY A 176 -9.57 -13.90 -9.24
C GLY A 176 -10.68 -13.20 -8.46
N MET A 177 -10.37 -12.06 -7.81
CA MET A 177 -11.34 -11.27 -7.04
C MET A 177 -12.41 -10.63 -7.94
N ILE A 178 -12.02 -10.04 -9.06
CA ILE A 178 -12.96 -9.49 -10.04
C ILE A 178 -13.93 -10.58 -10.53
N THR A 179 -13.39 -11.75 -10.87
CA THR A 179 -14.21 -12.89 -11.34
C THR A 179 -15.14 -13.41 -10.26
N LEU A 180 -14.67 -13.47 -9.00
CA LEU A 180 -15.47 -13.89 -7.85
C LEU A 180 -16.63 -12.91 -7.59
N ASN A 181 -16.35 -11.61 -7.60
CA ASN A 181 -17.36 -10.56 -7.42
C ASN A 181 -18.41 -10.59 -8.54
N ARG A 182 -17.98 -10.77 -9.80
CA ARG A 182 -18.90 -10.98 -10.94
C ARG A 182 -19.81 -12.18 -10.73
N ALA A 183 -19.29 -13.27 -10.15
CA ALA A 183 -20.07 -14.47 -9.88
C ALA A 183 -21.01 -14.33 -8.68
N LEU A 184 -20.60 -13.63 -7.61
CA LEU A 184 -21.42 -13.38 -6.42
C LEU A 184 -22.55 -12.39 -6.70
N PHE A 185 -22.24 -11.30 -7.39
CA PHE A 185 -23.11 -10.11 -7.46
C PHE A 185 -23.63 -9.81 -8.87
N GLU A 186 -23.78 -10.85 -9.69
CA GLU A 186 -24.26 -10.73 -11.08
C GLU A 186 -25.55 -9.91 -11.17
N GLY A 187 -25.54 -8.94 -12.09
CA GLY A 187 -26.70 -8.05 -12.32
C GLY A 187 -26.78 -6.86 -11.35
N THR A 188 -25.79 -6.67 -10.48
CA THR A 188 -25.68 -5.49 -9.60
C THR A 188 -24.40 -4.69 -9.92
N ALA A 189 -24.26 -3.50 -9.33
CA ALA A 189 -23.05 -2.69 -9.41
C ALA A 189 -21.82 -3.44 -8.88
N TYR A 190 -21.97 -4.24 -7.83
CA TYR A 190 -20.86 -5.02 -7.23
C TYR A 190 -20.39 -6.21 -8.08
N GLY A 191 -21.18 -6.59 -9.07
CA GLY A 191 -20.78 -7.56 -10.09
C GLY A 191 -20.10 -6.90 -11.31
N LYS A 192 -19.83 -5.60 -11.25
CA LYS A 192 -19.09 -4.83 -12.24
C LYS A 192 -17.70 -4.50 -11.72
N ASP A 193 -16.77 -4.25 -12.64
CA ASP A 193 -15.45 -3.74 -12.27
C ASP A 193 -15.46 -2.21 -12.27
N SER A 194 -15.45 -1.60 -11.07
CA SER A 194 -15.42 -0.15 -10.91
C SER A 194 -14.12 0.47 -11.41
N GLY A 195 -13.01 -0.28 -11.37
CA GLY A 195 -11.72 0.14 -11.92
C GLY A 195 -11.72 0.20 -13.45
N GLY A 196 -12.50 -0.67 -14.08
CA GLY A 196 -12.61 -0.80 -15.52
C GLY A 196 -11.85 -2.00 -16.08
N ASP A 197 -12.55 -2.81 -16.86
CA ASP A 197 -11.97 -3.93 -17.57
C ASP A 197 -11.32 -3.43 -18.88
N PRO A 198 -10.02 -3.69 -19.12
CA PRO A 198 -9.33 -3.25 -20.33
C PRO A 198 -10.00 -3.67 -21.65
N ALA A 199 -10.80 -4.74 -21.61
CA ALA A 199 -11.59 -5.16 -22.77
C ALA A 199 -12.83 -4.26 -22.98
N TYR A 200 -13.32 -3.58 -21.94
CA TYR A 200 -14.54 -2.77 -21.98
C TYR A 200 -14.29 -1.26 -21.88
N ILE A 201 -13.19 -0.82 -21.28
CA ILE A 201 -12.79 0.60 -21.22
C ILE A 201 -12.90 1.29 -22.59
N PRO A 202 -12.47 0.67 -23.73
CA PRO A 202 -12.59 1.29 -25.05
C PRO A 202 -14.02 1.48 -25.56
N ASN A 203 -15.04 1.03 -24.86
CA ASN A 203 -16.44 1.32 -25.17
C ASN A 203 -16.93 2.63 -24.54
N LEU A 204 -16.17 3.20 -23.59
CA LEU A 204 -16.52 4.44 -22.94
C LEU A 204 -16.29 5.62 -23.87
N THR A 205 -17.29 6.49 -24.00
CA THR A 205 -17.23 7.72 -24.77
C THR A 205 -17.18 8.96 -23.88
N TYR A 206 -16.66 10.05 -24.40
CA TYR A 206 -16.61 11.33 -23.68
C TYR A 206 -18.00 11.82 -23.24
N ASP A 207 -19.06 11.58 -24.05
CA ASP A 207 -20.43 11.96 -23.66
C ASP A 207 -20.97 11.09 -22.49
N MET A 208 -20.59 9.82 -22.42
CA MET A 208 -20.93 8.96 -21.28
C MET A 208 -20.26 9.48 -20.00
N VAL A 209 -19.01 9.89 -20.07
CA VAL A 209 -18.28 10.48 -18.93
C VAL A 209 -18.98 11.76 -18.43
N LYS A 210 -19.32 12.67 -19.32
CA LYS A 210 -20.07 13.90 -18.96
C LYS A 210 -21.39 13.60 -18.30
N ALA A 211 -22.16 12.67 -18.86
CA ALA A 211 -23.45 12.27 -18.30
C ALA A 211 -23.32 11.62 -16.91
N ALA A 212 -22.30 10.79 -16.71
CA ALA A 212 -22.01 10.17 -15.41
C ALA A 212 -21.62 11.23 -14.37
N HIS A 213 -20.73 12.17 -14.72
CA HIS A 213 -20.38 13.27 -13.84
C HIS A 213 -21.60 14.12 -13.46
N GLU A 214 -22.39 14.60 -14.43
CA GLU A 214 -23.59 15.40 -14.17
C GLU A 214 -24.59 14.68 -13.26
N LYS A 215 -24.74 13.36 -13.43
CA LYS A 215 -25.65 12.54 -12.62
C LYS A 215 -25.16 12.37 -11.19
N HIS A 216 -23.86 12.09 -10.98
CA HIS A 216 -23.34 11.62 -9.69
C HIS A 216 -22.61 12.70 -8.89
N TYR A 217 -21.94 13.66 -9.54
CA TYR A 217 -21.17 14.71 -8.87
C TYR A 217 -22.01 15.95 -8.59
N HIS A 218 -22.92 15.80 -7.66
CA HIS A 218 -23.83 16.85 -7.23
C HIS A 218 -23.88 16.94 -5.71
N PRO A 219 -23.98 18.15 -5.11
CA PRO A 219 -23.98 18.29 -3.66
C PRO A 219 -25.02 17.44 -2.92
N SER A 220 -26.20 17.21 -3.48
CA SER A 220 -27.22 16.34 -2.86
C SER A 220 -26.79 14.87 -2.77
N ASN A 221 -25.80 14.44 -3.55
CA ASN A 221 -25.17 13.11 -3.49
C ASN A 221 -23.86 13.13 -2.67
N ALA A 222 -23.40 14.30 -2.27
CA ALA A 222 -22.12 14.46 -1.56
C ALA A 222 -22.25 14.13 -0.07
N ARG A 223 -21.20 13.48 0.44
CA ARG A 223 -20.92 13.28 1.85
C ARG A 223 -19.62 14.00 2.16
N ILE A 224 -19.64 14.98 3.04
CA ILE A 224 -18.46 15.75 3.43
C ILE A 224 -18.05 15.34 4.85
N PHE A 225 -16.77 15.09 5.04
CA PHE A 225 -16.22 14.72 6.34
C PHE A 225 -15.11 15.70 6.73
N LEU A 226 -15.11 16.13 7.99
CA LEU A 226 -14.10 16.97 8.62
C LEU A 226 -13.62 16.35 9.93
N ASP A 227 -12.33 16.45 10.25
CA ASP A 227 -11.75 15.98 11.53
C ASP A 227 -10.60 16.88 11.97
N GLY A 228 -10.47 17.05 13.28
CA GLY A 228 -9.38 17.78 13.91
C GLY A 228 -9.74 19.19 14.39
N ILE A 229 -8.76 19.91 14.95
CA ILE A 229 -8.92 21.29 15.39
C ILE A 229 -8.73 22.21 14.18
N MET A 230 -9.76 22.98 13.82
CA MET A 230 -9.75 23.91 12.69
C MET A 230 -10.60 25.16 12.97
N ASP A 231 -10.39 26.22 12.20
CA ASP A 231 -11.36 27.32 12.13
C ASP A 231 -12.56 26.87 11.30
N LEU A 232 -13.51 26.22 12.01
CA LEU A 232 -14.70 25.65 11.37
C LEU A 232 -15.53 26.74 10.66
N GLU A 233 -15.55 27.98 11.15
CA GLU A 233 -16.32 29.08 10.51
C GLU A 233 -15.80 29.35 9.10
N SER A 234 -14.48 29.49 8.95
CA SER A 234 -13.82 29.69 7.63
C SER A 234 -14.05 28.51 6.70
N VAL A 235 -14.01 27.26 7.21
CA VAL A 235 -14.27 26.06 6.40
C VAL A 235 -15.73 26.05 5.91
N LEU A 236 -16.71 26.31 6.77
CA LEU A 236 -18.13 26.33 6.38
C LEU A 236 -18.44 27.45 5.39
N GLU A 237 -17.82 28.63 5.54
CA GLU A 237 -17.93 29.73 4.56
C GLU A 237 -17.39 29.32 3.20
N LEU A 238 -16.24 28.67 3.16
CA LEU A 238 -15.64 28.17 1.94
C LEU A 238 -16.55 27.13 1.27
N LEU A 239 -17.02 26.15 2.01
CA LEU A 239 -17.93 25.12 1.50
C LEU A 239 -19.23 25.73 0.95
N ASP A 240 -19.83 26.72 1.64
CA ASP A 240 -21.06 27.41 1.18
C ASP A 240 -20.83 28.11 -0.16
N THR A 241 -19.63 28.68 -0.40
CA THR A 241 -19.28 29.33 -1.67
C THR A 241 -19.43 28.40 -2.87
N HIS A 242 -19.11 27.11 -2.69
CA HIS A 242 -19.28 26.08 -3.73
C HIS A 242 -20.70 25.50 -3.75
N LEU A 243 -21.26 25.16 -2.59
CA LEU A 243 -22.51 24.44 -2.47
C LEU A 243 -23.75 25.29 -2.78
N SER A 244 -23.69 26.59 -2.50
CA SER A 244 -24.79 27.53 -2.76
C SER A 244 -25.10 27.76 -4.24
N LYS A 245 -24.22 27.31 -5.15
CA LYS A 245 -24.47 27.35 -6.60
C LYS A 245 -25.56 26.36 -7.05
N TYR A 246 -25.87 25.36 -6.20
CA TYR A 246 -26.71 24.21 -6.54
C TYR A 246 -28.00 24.20 -5.71
N ASP A 247 -29.11 23.84 -6.34
CA ASP A 247 -30.36 23.55 -5.65
C ASP A 247 -30.46 22.07 -5.27
N ARG A 248 -31.21 21.76 -4.23
CA ARG A 248 -31.40 20.37 -3.76
C ARG A 248 -32.12 19.53 -4.82
N ARG A 249 -31.63 18.31 -5.03
CA ARG A 249 -32.25 17.26 -5.84
C ARG A 249 -32.26 15.94 -5.09
N GLU A 250 -33.00 14.94 -5.62
CA GLU A 250 -32.92 13.58 -5.07
C GLU A 250 -31.49 13.02 -5.23
N PRO A 251 -30.90 12.45 -4.17
CA PRO A 251 -29.58 11.81 -4.24
C PRO A 251 -29.65 10.54 -5.10
N VAL A 252 -28.50 10.09 -5.57
CA VAL A 252 -28.37 8.83 -6.30
C VAL A 252 -28.76 7.66 -5.38
N SER A 253 -29.68 6.83 -5.84
CA SER A 253 -30.07 5.62 -5.12
C SER A 253 -29.01 4.54 -5.36
N LEU A 254 -28.41 4.05 -4.28
CA LEU A 254 -27.60 2.84 -4.35
C LEU A 254 -28.52 1.63 -4.56
N ALA A 255 -28.07 0.70 -5.42
CA ALA A 255 -28.85 -0.49 -5.74
C ALA A 255 -29.24 -1.28 -4.49
N GLY A 256 -30.40 -1.92 -4.54
CA GLY A 256 -30.89 -2.81 -3.49
C GLY A 256 -29.93 -3.99 -3.24
N LYS A 257 -30.17 -4.75 -2.15
CA LYS A 257 -29.42 -5.98 -1.87
C LYS A 257 -29.44 -6.91 -3.08
N CYS A 258 -28.28 -7.56 -3.32
CA CYS A 258 -28.22 -8.65 -4.28
C CYS A 258 -29.08 -9.82 -3.82
N ALA A 259 -29.82 -10.43 -4.73
CA ALA A 259 -30.56 -11.66 -4.42
C ALA A 259 -29.56 -12.79 -4.15
N PRO A 260 -29.75 -13.58 -3.08
CA PRO A 260 -28.89 -14.73 -2.82
C PRO A 260 -28.84 -15.66 -4.01
N ARG A 261 -27.61 -16.11 -4.37
CA ARG A 261 -27.40 -17.04 -5.47
C ARG A 261 -26.27 -18.02 -5.16
N VAL A 262 -26.40 -19.22 -5.69
CA VAL A 262 -25.35 -20.21 -5.73
C VAL A 262 -24.82 -20.25 -7.16
N ALA A 263 -23.65 -19.64 -7.37
CA ALA A 263 -23.03 -19.65 -8.69
C ALA A 263 -22.28 -20.99 -8.93
N PRO A 264 -22.30 -21.51 -10.17
CA PRO A 264 -21.44 -22.64 -10.54
C PRO A 264 -19.96 -22.22 -10.42
N ILE A 265 -19.06 -23.20 -10.24
CA ILE A 265 -17.63 -22.94 -10.22
C ILE A 265 -17.22 -22.29 -11.56
N LYS A 266 -16.71 -21.08 -11.51
CA LYS A 266 -16.20 -20.39 -12.67
C LYS A 266 -14.75 -20.82 -12.90
N ARG A 267 -14.44 -21.26 -14.11
CA ARG A 267 -13.06 -21.61 -14.52
C ARG A 267 -12.53 -20.51 -15.42
N ILE A 268 -11.33 -19.99 -15.12
CA ILE A 268 -10.62 -18.99 -15.91
C ILE A 268 -9.16 -19.39 -16.02
N SER A 269 -8.49 -18.96 -17.09
CA SER A 269 -7.03 -19.04 -17.16
C SER A 269 -6.38 -17.79 -16.60
N TYR A 270 -5.18 -17.94 -16.05
CA TYR A 270 -4.31 -16.83 -15.68
C TYR A 270 -2.88 -17.09 -16.18
N GLU A 271 -2.17 -16.02 -16.46
CA GLU A 271 -0.83 -16.09 -17.02
C GLU A 271 0.21 -16.46 -15.97
N ILE A 272 1.09 -17.40 -16.30
CA ILE A 272 2.33 -17.67 -15.59
C ILE A 272 3.51 -17.56 -16.58
N ALA A 273 4.74 -17.49 -16.05
CA ALA A 273 5.90 -17.38 -16.93
C ALA A 273 6.05 -18.58 -17.87
N GLU A 274 6.51 -18.34 -19.13
CA GLU A 274 6.69 -19.38 -20.14
C GLU A 274 7.64 -20.51 -19.67
N SER A 275 8.55 -20.20 -18.77
CA SER A 275 9.52 -21.14 -18.18
C SER A 275 8.95 -22.05 -17.09
N GLU A 276 7.73 -21.79 -16.62
CA GLU A 276 7.14 -22.46 -15.47
C GLU A 276 6.27 -23.65 -15.88
N ASP A 277 6.24 -24.65 -14.95
CA ASP A 277 5.35 -25.80 -15.09
C ASP A 277 3.95 -25.42 -14.57
N GLU A 278 2.93 -25.64 -15.36
CA GLU A 278 1.53 -25.41 -15.02
C GLU A 278 1.01 -26.34 -13.91
N LYS A 279 1.68 -27.48 -13.71
CA LYS A 279 1.22 -28.51 -12.79
C LYS A 279 1.29 -28.06 -11.32
N GLY A 280 0.15 -28.15 -10.63
CA GLY A 280 0.06 -27.88 -9.20
C GLY A 280 0.13 -26.39 -8.84
N ARG A 281 -0.20 -25.50 -9.79
CA ARG A 281 -0.22 -24.05 -9.63
C ARG A 281 -1.61 -23.44 -9.78
N ALA A 282 -2.66 -24.27 -9.86
CA ALA A 282 -4.01 -23.73 -9.90
C ALA A 282 -4.35 -23.03 -8.56
N ARG A 283 -5.23 -22.05 -8.60
CA ARG A 283 -5.72 -21.29 -7.46
C ARG A 283 -7.22 -21.46 -7.33
N LEU A 284 -7.72 -21.59 -6.11
CA LEU A 284 -9.14 -21.74 -5.81
C LEU A 284 -9.58 -20.61 -4.89
N MET A 285 -10.58 -19.84 -5.29
CA MET A 285 -11.23 -18.84 -4.46
C MET A 285 -12.67 -19.23 -4.18
N LEU A 286 -13.06 -19.19 -2.90
CA LEU A 286 -14.44 -19.42 -2.44
C LEU A 286 -14.95 -18.15 -1.80
N GLY A 287 -16.12 -17.65 -2.24
CA GLY A 287 -16.76 -16.47 -1.70
C GLY A 287 -18.10 -16.81 -1.03
N TYR A 288 -18.31 -16.29 0.18
CA TYR A 288 -19.52 -16.47 0.96
C TYR A 288 -20.02 -15.12 1.47
N VAL A 289 -21.20 -14.69 1.04
CA VAL A 289 -21.86 -13.52 1.63
C VAL A 289 -22.48 -13.93 2.97
N TYR A 290 -22.01 -13.32 4.07
CA TYR A 290 -22.41 -13.73 5.42
C TYR A 290 -23.25 -12.68 6.15
N SER A 291 -23.18 -11.41 5.76
CA SER A 291 -23.96 -10.30 6.34
C SER A 291 -23.96 -9.07 5.43
N ASP A 292 -24.40 -7.94 5.92
CA ASP A 292 -24.32 -6.66 5.25
C ASP A 292 -23.70 -5.57 6.16
N TYR A 293 -23.56 -4.36 5.61
CA TYR A 293 -22.94 -3.21 6.29
C TYR A 293 -23.58 -2.85 7.65
N THR A 294 -24.83 -3.25 7.91
CA THR A 294 -25.51 -2.98 9.17
C THR A 294 -25.14 -3.94 10.29
N ASP A 295 -24.64 -5.12 9.94
CA ASP A 295 -24.31 -6.20 10.89
C ASP A 295 -22.82 -6.16 11.27
N ARG A 296 -22.46 -5.21 12.11
CA ARG A 296 -21.08 -4.99 12.57
C ARG A 296 -20.58 -6.09 13.50
N GLU A 297 -21.48 -6.71 14.26
CA GLU A 297 -21.19 -7.82 15.17
C GLU A 297 -20.66 -9.01 14.38
N SER A 298 -21.35 -9.39 13.30
CA SER A 298 -20.91 -10.47 12.41
C SER A 298 -19.56 -10.17 11.75
N ASN A 299 -19.22 -8.90 11.46
CA ASN A 299 -17.92 -8.53 10.91
C ASN A 299 -16.78 -8.81 11.89
N ILE A 300 -16.94 -8.46 13.16
CA ILE A 300 -15.94 -8.77 14.19
C ILE A 300 -15.87 -10.27 14.40
N ALA A 301 -17.02 -10.96 14.52
CA ALA A 301 -17.06 -12.39 14.71
C ALA A 301 -16.40 -13.16 13.56
N MET A 302 -16.64 -12.74 12.31
CA MET A 302 -16.02 -13.36 11.14
C MET A 302 -14.50 -13.10 11.09
N SER A 303 -14.04 -11.93 11.51
CA SER A 303 -12.60 -11.66 11.65
C SER A 303 -11.95 -12.57 12.70
N VAL A 304 -12.64 -12.82 13.81
CA VAL A 304 -12.20 -13.79 14.84
C VAL A 304 -12.14 -15.20 14.26
N LEU A 305 -13.18 -15.64 13.56
CA LEU A 305 -13.22 -16.97 12.97
C LEU A 305 -12.16 -17.17 11.89
N SER A 306 -11.93 -16.18 11.04
CA SER A 306 -10.87 -16.23 10.02
C SER A 306 -9.50 -16.40 10.65
N ASP A 307 -9.21 -15.69 11.72
CA ASP A 307 -7.96 -15.81 12.46
C ASP A 307 -7.81 -17.20 13.14
N ILE A 308 -8.86 -17.72 13.76
CA ILE A 308 -8.84 -19.06 14.39
C ILE A 308 -8.65 -20.15 13.34
N LEU A 309 -9.33 -20.07 12.19
CA LEU A 309 -9.29 -21.07 11.12
C LEU A 309 -8.00 -21.06 10.32
N CYS A 310 -7.46 -19.87 10.04
CA CYS A 310 -6.41 -19.67 9.03
C CYS A 310 -5.33 -18.64 9.40
N GLY A 311 -5.33 -18.08 10.59
CA GLY A 311 -4.41 -16.98 10.98
C GLY A 311 -2.93 -17.35 11.03
N SER A 312 -2.58 -18.65 11.01
CA SER A 312 -1.21 -19.17 10.94
C SER A 312 -1.17 -20.59 10.39
N ASN A 313 0.03 -21.10 10.07
CA ASN A 313 0.21 -22.48 9.63
C ASN A 313 -0.25 -23.51 10.69
N ALA A 314 -0.29 -23.14 11.97
CA ALA A 314 -0.79 -23.97 13.06
C ALA A 314 -2.32 -23.93 13.21
N SER A 315 -3.02 -23.04 12.50
CA SER A 315 -4.48 -22.92 12.53
C SER A 315 -5.15 -24.14 11.89
N PRO A 316 -6.27 -24.62 12.45
CA PRO A 316 -6.78 -25.95 12.16
C PRO A 316 -7.05 -26.21 10.67
N LEU A 317 -7.66 -25.27 9.95
CA LEU A 317 -8.04 -25.48 8.55
C LEU A 317 -6.80 -25.38 7.64
N LYS A 318 -5.96 -24.37 7.84
CA LYS A 318 -4.72 -24.20 7.08
C LYS A 318 -3.77 -25.37 7.27
N LYS A 319 -3.56 -25.79 8.54
CA LYS A 319 -2.72 -26.94 8.87
C LYS A 319 -3.21 -28.22 8.20
N LEU A 320 -4.52 -28.48 8.22
CA LEU A 320 -5.09 -29.69 7.62
C LEU A 320 -4.79 -29.80 6.12
N LEU A 321 -4.92 -28.69 5.38
CA LEU A 321 -4.65 -28.68 3.93
C LEU A 321 -3.15 -28.84 3.64
N LEU A 322 -2.28 -28.16 4.42
CA LEU A 322 -0.84 -28.27 4.30
C LEU A 322 -0.33 -29.67 4.62
N ASP A 323 -0.77 -30.27 5.73
CA ASP A 323 -0.38 -31.62 6.14
C ASP A 323 -0.76 -32.70 5.12
N LYS A 324 -1.88 -32.47 4.39
CA LYS A 324 -2.34 -33.36 3.31
C LYS A 324 -1.66 -33.07 1.95
N ASN A 325 -0.78 -32.08 1.86
CA ASN A 325 -0.19 -31.60 0.61
C ASN A 325 -1.24 -31.29 -0.47
N LEU A 326 -2.35 -30.68 -0.09
CA LEU A 326 -3.43 -30.27 -1.00
C LEU A 326 -3.24 -28.86 -1.53
N CYS A 327 -2.46 -28.03 -0.87
CA CYS A 327 -2.08 -26.68 -1.29
C CYS A 327 -0.68 -26.32 -0.78
N LYS A 328 -0.16 -25.19 -1.22
CA LYS A 328 1.08 -24.61 -0.68
C LYS A 328 0.80 -23.49 0.30
N ASP A 329 -0.28 -22.77 0.11
CA ASP A 329 -0.74 -21.73 1.03
C ASP A 329 -2.26 -21.59 1.01
N MET A 330 -2.79 -20.95 2.05
CA MET A 330 -4.20 -20.64 2.22
C MET A 330 -4.35 -19.34 3.00
N ALA A 331 -5.29 -18.51 2.57
CA ALA A 331 -5.66 -17.26 3.24
C ALA A 331 -7.20 -17.18 3.42
N MET A 332 -7.62 -16.43 4.44
CA MET A 332 -9.02 -16.07 4.66
C MET A 332 -9.11 -14.58 4.99
N TYR A 333 -9.94 -13.85 4.27
CA TYR A 333 -10.14 -12.41 4.48
C TYR A 333 -11.56 -11.97 4.13
N SER A 334 -12.00 -10.87 4.74
CA SER A 334 -13.31 -10.29 4.47
C SER A 334 -13.19 -9.12 3.50
N SER A 335 -13.99 -9.14 2.43
CA SER A 335 -14.28 -7.98 1.59
C SER A 335 -15.55 -7.30 2.13
N LYS A 336 -15.49 -5.96 2.25
CA LYS A 336 -16.56 -5.15 2.85
C LYS A 336 -17.06 -4.14 1.84
N SER A 337 -18.28 -4.37 1.38
CA SER A 337 -19.05 -3.43 0.59
C SER A 337 -20.45 -3.31 1.19
N ARG A 338 -21.49 -3.19 0.40
CA ARG A 338 -22.87 -3.24 0.91
C ARG A 338 -23.18 -4.58 1.57
N GLU A 339 -22.77 -5.68 0.95
CA GLU A 339 -22.76 -7.02 1.51
C GLU A 339 -21.35 -7.40 1.94
N ASN A 340 -21.22 -8.03 3.10
CA ASN A 340 -19.93 -8.51 3.62
C ASN A 340 -19.68 -9.93 3.14
N THR A 341 -18.55 -10.11 2.46
CA THR A 341 -18.14 -11.38 1.88
C THR A 341 -16.90 -11.92 2.59
N LEU A 342 -16.91 -13.20 2.95
CA LEU A 342 -15.69 -13.91 3.32
C LEU A 342 -15.13 -14.59 2.08
N VAL A 343 -13.85 -14.39 1.83
CA VAL A 343 -13.07 -15.06 0.77
C VAL A 343 -12.13 -16.06 1.41
N ILE A 344 -12.15 -17.29 0.90
CA ILE A 344 -11.18 -18.34 1.20
C ILE A 344 -10.38 -18.55 -0.08
N GLU A 345 -9.09 -18.28 -0.01
CA GLU A 345 -8.15 -18.48 -1.11
C GLU A 345 -7.23 -19.65 -0.80
N VAL A 346 -7.09 -20.56 -1.77
CA VAL A 346 -6.20 -21.73 -1.67
C VAL A 346 -5.28 -21.72 -2.87
N ARG A 347 -3.98 -21.66 -2.64
CA ARG A 347 -2.94 -21.45 -3.66
C ARG A 347 -2.16 -22.72 -3.95
N ASP A 348 -1.71 -22.84 -5.19
CA ASP A 348 -0.85 -23.91 -5.69
C ASP A 348 -1.46 -25.30 -5.43
N ILE A 349 -2.61 -25.53 -6.03
CA ILE A 349 -3.34 -26.79 -5.95
C ILE A 349 -3.27 -27.57 -7.27
N ASP A 350 -3.49 -28.87 -7.23
CA ASP A 350 -3.86 -29.64 -8.42
C ASP A 350 -5.32 -29.32 -8.78
N GLU A 351 -5.56 -28.81 -9.98
CA GLU A 351 -6.89 -28.39 -10.46
C GLU A 351 -7.95 -29.52 -10.32
N ASN A 352 -7.51 -30.78 -10.44
CA ASN A 352 -8.38 -31.95 -10.32
C ASN A 352 -8.80 -32.24 -8.88
N LYS A 353 -8.14 -31.61 -7.90
CA LYS A 353 -8.44 -31.76 -6.47
C LYS A 353 -9.33 -30.64 -5.92
N ALA A 354 -9.76 -29.68 -6.74
CA ALA A 354 -10.57 -28.54 -6.29
C ALA A 354 -11.82 -28.99 -5.53
N ASP A 355 -12.57 -29.98 -6.04
CA ASP A 355 -13.76 -30.50 -5.37
C ASP A 355 -13.43 -31.23 -4.05
N GLU A 356 -12.30 -31.95 -3.98
CA GLU A 356 -11.81 -32.58 -2.74
C GLU A 356 -11.51 -31.53 -1.68
N ILE A 357 -10.83 -30.44 -2.08
CA ILE A 357 -10.48 -29.34 -1.19
C ILE A 357 -11.73 -28.61 -0.68
N ILE A 358 -12.68 -28.28 -1.56
CA ILE A 358 -13.95 -27.66 -1.20
C ILE A 358 -14.71 -28.53 -0.19
N ASN A 359 -14.77 -29.84 -0.43
CA ASN A 359 -15.43 -30.79 0.48
C ASN A 359 -14.74 -30.81 1.86
N LEU A 360 -13.42 -30.87 1.87
CA LEU A 360 -12.64 -30.96 3.10
C LEU A 360 -12.76 -29.67 3.93
N ILE A 361 -12.78 -28.50 3.29
CA ILE A 361 -13.04 -27.21 3.95
C ILE A 361 -14.42 -27.23 4.59
N ASP A 362 -15.45 -27.58 3.82
CA ASP A 362 -16.84 -27.63 4.29
C ASP A 362 -17.02 -28.60 5.48
N ASP A 363 -16.50 -29.84 5.36
CA ASP A 363 -16.58 -30.85 6.40
C ASP A 363 -15.85 -30.41 7.68
N THR A 364 -14.69 -29.79 7.55
CA THR A 364 -13.92 -29.28 8.69
C THR A 364 -14.67 -28.17 9.42
N ILE A 365 -15.21 -27.19 8.67
CA ILE A 365 -15.99 -26.10 9.26
C ILE A 365 -17.23 -26.64 9.98
N ARG A 366 -17.96 -27.61 9.38
CA ARG A 366 -19.11 -28.25 10.01
C ARG A 366 -18.74 -29.03 11.26
N THR A 367 -17.62 -29.73 11.23
CA THR A 367 -17.12 -30.46 12.40
C THR A 367 -16.84 -29.47 13.53
N MET A 368 -16.13 -28.42 13.28
CA MET A 368 -15.83 -27.37 14.27
C MET A 368 -17.11 -26.68 14.79
N ALA A 369 -18.09 -26.43 13.92
CA ALA A 369 -19.38 -25.89 14.34
C ALA A 369 -20.16 -26.85 15.26
N SER A 370 -20.05 -28.19 15.04
CA SER A 370 -20.72 -29.21 15.86
C SER A 370 -20.02 -29.52 17.18
N GLU A 371 -18.68 -29.44 17.18
CA GLU A 371 -17.86 -29.73 18.37
C GLU A 371 -17.71 -28.51 19.29
N GLY A 372 -17.96 -27.31 18.75
CA GLY A 372 -17.77 -26.03 19.41
C GLY A 372 -16.36 -25.48 19.27
N ILE A 373 -16.23 -24.16 19.47
CA ILE A 373 -14.96 -23.44 19.40
C ILE A 373 -14.46 -23.14 20.81
N ASP A 374 -13.17 -23.34 21.04
CA ASP A 374 -12.53 -22.99 22.31
C ASP A 374 -12.67 -21.48 22.60
N LYS A 375 -13.41 -21.16 23.64
CA LYS A 375 -13.71 -19.78 24.06
C LYS A 375 -12.48 -18.99 24.45
N SER A 376 -11.40 -19.66 24.86
CA SER A 376 -10.13 -18.99 25.18
C SER A 376 -9.49 -18.40 23.93
N LYS A 377 -9.58 -19.08 22.79
CA LYS A 377 -9.09 -18.61 21.49
C LYS A 377 -9.91 -17.43 20.97
N ILE A 378 -11.23 -17.49 21.10
CA ILE A 378 -12.12 -16.37 20.75
C ILE A 378 -11.76 -15.14 21.58
N ASN A 379 -11.62 -15.29 22.90
CA ASN A 379 -11.22 -14.19 23.78
C ASN A 379 -9.84 -13.61 23.44
N ALA A 380 -8.85 -14.46 23.15
CA ALA A 380 -7.51 -14.00 22.79
C ALA A 380 -7.55 -13.11 21.53
N THR A 381 -8.25 -13.54 20.48
CA THR A 381 -8.37 -12.75 19.25
C THR A 381 -9.19 -11.49 19.48
N LEU A 382 -10.28 -11.54 20.27
CA LEU A 382 -11.03 -10.34 20.62
C LEU A 382 -10.20 -9.31 21.40
N ASN A 383 -9.34 -9.76 22.33
CA ASN A 383 -8.42 -8.87 23.05
C ASN A 383 -7.43 -8.18 22.11
N SER A 384 -6.89 -8.92 21.14
CA SER A 384 -6.00 -8.36 20.11
C SER A 384 -6.73 -7.33 19.22
N ILE A 385 -7.98 -7.60 18.84
CA ILE A 385 -8.81 -6.64 18.08
C ILE A 385 -9.07 -5.39 18.90
N GLU A 386 -9.48 -5.56 20.17
CA GLU A 386 -9.74 -4.43 21.08
C GLU A 386 -8.48 -3.59 21.31
N PHE A 387 -7.32 -4.22 21.49
CA PHE A 387 -6.05 -3.49 21.63
C PHE A 387 -5.79 -2.59 20.42
N ARG A 388 -5.92 -3.12 19.20
CA ARG A 388 -5.72 -2.35 17.95
C ARG A 388 -6.71 -1.20 17.81
N LEU A 389 -7.98 -1.42 18.14
CA LEU A 389 -9.02 -0.38 18.13
C LEU A 389 -8.72 0.75 19.14
N ARG A 390 -8.11 0.43 20.29
CA ARG A 390 -7.70 1.40 21.32
C ARG A 390 -6.38 2.09 20.98
N GLU A 391 -5.42 1.37 20.41
CA GLU A 391 -4.11 1.91 20.00
C GLU A 391 -4.27 2.95 18.90
N ARG A 392 -5.19 2.73 17.95
CA ARG A 392 -5.49 3.63 16.83
C ARG A 392 -4.23 4.05 16.05
N ASP A 393 -3.35 3.09 15.83
CA ASP A 393 -2.17 3.30 15.03
C ASP A 393 -2.46 2.91 13.57
N PHE A 394 -2.56 3.90 12.70
CA PHE A 394 -2.82 3.74 11.27
C PHE A 394 -1.53 3.89 10.42
N GLY A 395 -0.36 3.81 11.07
CA GLY A 395 0.92 3.99 10.41
C GLY A 395 1.12 5.42 9.91
N THR A 396 1.30 5.58 8.60
CA THR A 396 1.47 6.89 7.96
C THR A 396 0.15 7.55 7.56
N LEU A 397 -0.96 6.81 7.62
CA LEU A 397 -2.28 7.35 7.30
C LEU A 397 -2.77 8.26 8.44
N PRO A 398 -3.13 9.52 8.17
CA PRO A 398 -3.71 10.40 9.18
C PRO A 398 -4.97 9.81 9.81
N THR A 399 -5.12 9.96 11.13
CA THR A 399 -6.25 9.39 11.88
C THR A 399 -7.59 9.85 11.32
N GLY A 400 -7.73 11.15 11.00
CA GLY A 400 -8.99 11.67 10.42
C GLY A 400 -9.31 11.05 9.06
N ILE A 401 -8.31 10.80 8.21
CA ILE A 401 -8.51 10.11 6.93
C ILE A 401 -8.92 8.65 7.16
N ALA A 402 -8.28 7.94 8.11
CA ALA A 402 -8.69 6.58 8.46
C ALA A 402 -10.15 6.52 8.97
N PHE A 403 -10.58 7.51 9.76
CA PHE A 403 -11.96 7.65 10.20
C PHE A 403 -12.90 7.95 9.03
N ALA A 404 -12.53 8.86 8.13
CA ALA A 404 -13.31 9.12 6.91
C ALA A 404 -13.56 7.82 6.12
N MET A 405 -12.51 7.10 5.76
CA MET A 405 -12.61 5.83 5.02
C MET A 405 -13.53 4.83 5.73
N THR A 406 -13.43 4.74 7.06
CA THR A 406 -14.25 3.84 7.88
C THR A 406 -15.73 4.24 7.86
N ILE A 407 -16.02 5.53 8.03
CA ILE A 407 -17.37 6.08 8.06
C ILE A 407 -18.07 5.88 6.70
N TYR A 408 -17.39 6.20 5.59
CA TYR A 408 -17.97 6.07 4.25
C TYR A 408 -18.44 4.64 3.95
N GLY A 409 -17.83 3.62 4.54
CA GLY A 409 -18.22 2.22 4.36
C GLY A 409 -19.66 1.89 4.78
N GLY A 410 -20.28 2.70 5.64
CA GLY A 410 -21.67 2.54 6.08
C GLY A 410 -22.53 3.75 5.74
N TRP A 411 -21.97 4.95 5.90
CA TRP A 411 -22.69 6.22 5.76
C TRP A 411 -23.32 6.41 4.36
N ILE A 412 -22.64 5.93 3.34
CA ILE A 412 -23.14 6.03 1.96
C ILE A 412 -24.44 5.24 1.74
N TYR A 413 -24.67 4.21 2.53
CA TYR A 413 -25.91 3.40 2.52
C TYR A 413 -26.98 3.90 3.48
N GLY A 414 -26.68 4.97 4.26
CA GLY A 414 -27.60 5.55 5.22
C GLY A 414 -27.42 5.05 6.66
N ALA A 415 -26.32 4.36 6.99
CA ALA A 415 -25.94 4.12 8.38
C ALA A 415 -25.57 5.43 9.09
N ASN A 416 -25.70 5.46 10.42
CA ASN A 416 -25.20 6.60 11.17
C ASN A 416 -23.66 6.65 11.09
N PRO A 417 -23.05 7.83 10.92
CA PRO A 417 -21.60 7.96 10.81
C PRO A 417 -20.82 7.34 11.97
N GLU A 418 -21.29 7.56 13.22
CA GLU A 418 -20.63 7.03 14.42
C GLU A 418 -20.68 5.52 14.54
N ASP A 419 -21.65 4.84 13.92
CA ASP A 419 -21.76 3.38 14.01
C ASP A 419 -20.47 2.68 13.61
N SER A 420 -19.72 3.23 12.66
CA SER A 420 -18.47 2.66 12.19
C SER A 420 -17.27 2.91 13.10
N LEU A 421 -17.35 3.87 14.01
CA LEU A 421 -16.26 4.30 14.91
C LEU A 421 -16.39 3.72 16.32
N LEU A 422 -17.61 3.46 16.79
CA LEU A 422 -17.86 2.93 18.14
C LEU A 422 -17.70 1.41 18.16
N TYR A 423 -17.02 0.88 19.17
CA TYR A 423 -16.68 -0.55 19.22
C TYR A 423 -16.99 -1.22 20.56
N ASN A 424 -17.12 -0.49 21.67
CA ASN A 424 -17.29 -1.09 23.00
C ASN A 424 -18.56 -1.94 23.11
N ASP A 425 -19.69 -1.41 22.68
CA ASP A 425 -20.97 -2.14 22.74
C ASP A 425 -20.96 -3.37 21.85
N ILE A 426 -20.33 -3.26 20.67
CA ILE A 426 -20.23 -4.35 19.72
C ILE A 426 -19.33 -5.46 20.28
N LEU A 427 -18.16 -5.09 20.81
CA LEU A 427 -17.28 -6.07 21.47
C LEU A 427 -17.96 -6.74 22.65
N ALA A 428 -18.77 -6.00 23.45
CA ALA A 428 -19.54 -6.56 24.56
C ALA A 428 -20.56 -7.59 24.07
N LYS A 429 -21.31 -7.29 23.01
CA LYS A 429 -22.29 -8.19 22.40
C LYS A 429 -21.63 -9.44 21.80
N VAL A 430 -20.52 -9.28 21.08
CA VAL A 430 -19.77 -10.40 20.52
C VAL A 430 -19.23 -11.31 21.65
N ARG A 431 -18.73 -10.74 22.77
CA ARG A 431 -18.35 -11.51 23.96
C ARG A 431 -19.53 -12.20 24.62
N GLU A 432 -20.70 -11.60 24.65
CA GLU A 432 -21.91 -12.26 25.14
C GLU A 432 -22.31 -13.44 24.25
N GLY A 433 -22.19 -13.29 22.93
CA GLY A 433 -22.44 -14.35 21.94
C GLY A 433 -21.62 -15.62 22.19
N MET A 434 -20.44 -15.53 22.83
CA MET A 434 -19.66 -16.73 23.25
C MET A 434 -20.37 -17.61 24.26
N ARG A 435 -21.42 -17.14 24.95
CA ARG A 435 -22.19 -17.95 25.90
C ARG A 435 -23.16 -18.91 25.23
N GLY A 436 -23.50 -18.64 23.98
CA GLY A 436 -24.38 -19.46 23.13
C GLY A 436 -23.65 -20.11 21.98
N SER A 437 -24.35 -20.36 20.89
CA SER A 437 -23.86 -20.94 19.62
C SER A 437 -23.54 -19.91 18.55
N TYR A 438 -23.36 -18.65 18.91
CA TYR A 438 -23.24 -17.54 17.95
C TYR A 438 -22.09 -17.74 16.96
N PHE A 439 -20.91 -18.17 17.44
CA PHE A 439 -19.74 -18.39 16.59
C PHE A 439 -19.89 -19.66 15.73
N GLU A 440 -20.51 -20.68 16.27
CA GLU A 440 -20.84 -21.93 15.57
C GLU A 440 -21.87 -21.65 14.46
N ASP A 441 -22.90 -20.83 14.73
CA ASP A 441 -23.88 -20.39 13.74
C ASP A 441 -23.22 -19.53 12.63
N MET A 442 -22.24 -18.69 12.98
CA MET A 442 -21.45 -17.93 12.02
C MET A 442 -20.58 -18.84 11.13
N LEU A 443 -19.99 -19.92 11.67
CA LEU A 443 -19.28 -20.90 10.85
C LEU A 443 -20.19 -21.53 9.80
N MET A 444 -21.45 -21.79 10.12
CA MET A 444 -22.40 -22.37 9.15
C MET A 444 -22.71 -21.41 7.99
N LYS A 445 -22.50 -20.09 8.15
CA LYS A 445 -22.65 -19.12 7.07
C LYS A 445 -21.57 -19.22 6.00
N ILE A 446 -20.47 -19.91 6.26
CA ILE A 446 -19.34 -20.10 5.35
C ILE A 446 -19.17 -21.55 4.89
N THR A 447 -20.30 -22.28 4.82
CA THR A 447 -20.41 -23.63 4.32
C THR A 447 -21.19 -23.68 3.02
N ARG A 448 -21.29 -24.86 2.43
CA ARG A 448 -22.10 -25.11 1.21
C ARG A 448 -23.60 -24.88 1.41
N ASP A 449 -24.10 -24.78 2.65
CA ASP A 449 -25.49 -24.43 2.91
C ASP A 449 -25.77 -22.93 2.75
N ASN A 450 -24.73 -22.11 2.66
CA ASN A 450 -24.91 -20.69 2.38
C ASN A 450 -25.63 -20.50 1.03
N PRO A 451 -26.79 -19.82 1.00
CA PRO A 451 -27.55 -19.60 -0.23
C PRO A 451 -26.92 -18.56 -1.16
N HIS A 452 -25.90 -17.84 -0.69
CA HIS A 452 -25.21 -16.80 -1.46
C HIS A 452 -23.70 -17.04 -1.47
N ARG A 453 -23.23 -17.83 -2.44
CA ARG A 453 -21.83 -18.22 -2.58
C ARG A 453 -21.42 -18.40 -4.02
N ALA A 454 -20.13 -18.26 -4.27
CA ALA A 454 -19.51 -18.55 -5.57
C ALA A 454 -18.12 -19.18 -5.35
N ALA A 455 -17.62 -19.79 -6.43
CA ALA A 455 -16.25 -20.31 -6.47
C ALA A 455 -15.61 -19.98 -7.81
N VAL A 456 -14.30 -19.70 -7.79
CA VAL A 456 -13.47 -19.47 -8.97
C VAL A 456 -12.29 -20.44 -8.90
N LEU A 457 -12.08 -21.20 -9.96
CA LEU A 457 -10.91 -22.02 -10.16
C LEU A 457 -10.07 -21.42 -11.29
N MET A 458 -8.89 -20.97 -10.94
CA MET A 458 -7.94 -20.32 -11.85
C MET A 458 -6.92 -21.35 -12.30
N ILE A 459 -6.80 -21.51 -13.60
CA ILE A 459 -5.94 -22.50 -14.25
C ILE A 459 -4.72 -21.77 -14.82
N PRO A 460 -3.51 -22.14 -14.44
CA PRO A 460 -2.32 -21.52 -14.99
C PRO A 460 -2.17 -21.84 -16.50
N ASP A 461 -1.70 -20.87 -17.27
CA ASP A 461 -1.42 -21.02 -18.70
C ASP A 461 -0.16 -20.20 -19.05
N ASN A 462 0.93 -20.90 -19.34
CA ASN A 462 2.22 -20.29 -19.65
C ASN A 462 2.33 -19.76 -21.10
N LYS A 463 1.26 -19.85 -21.88
CA LYS A 463 1.16 -19.30 -23.26
C LYS A 463 0.10 -18.22 -23.39
N LEU A 464 -0.62 -17.92 -22.31
CA LEU A 464 -1.76 -17.00 -22.34
C LEU A 464 -1.35 -15.61 -22.82
N GLY A 465 -0.28 -15.04 -22.25
CA GLY A 465 0.18 -13.71 -22.62
C GLY A 465 0.60 -13.58 -24.09
N ALA A 466 1.34 -14.56 -24.62
CA ALA A 466 1.73 -14.57 -26.03
C ALA A 466 0.51 -14.67 -26.95
N LYS A 467 -0.49 -15.45 -26.54
CA LYS A 467 -1.76 -15.60 -27.28
C LYS A 467 -2.55 -14.29 -27.26
N GLU A 468 -2.76 -13.70 -26.09
CA GLU A 468 -3.49 -12.44 -25.94
C GLU A 468 -2.82 -11.29 -26.69
N ALA A 469 -1.48 -11.17 -26.62
CA ALA A 469 -0.73 -10.17 -27.38
C ALA A 469 -0.91 -10.34 -28.90
N THR A 470 -0.95 -11.58 -29.38
CA THR A 470 -1.20 -11.88 -30.81
C THR A 470 -2.63 -11.52 -31.19
N GLU A 471 -3.60 -11.85 -30.36
CA GLU A 471 -5.02 -11.54 -30.58
C GLU A 471 -5.28 -10.04 -30.55
N ASP A 472 -4.63 -9.30 -29.63
CA ASP A 472 -4.78 -7.84 -29.56
C ASP A 472 -4.18 -7.14 -30.79
N LYS A 473 -2.98 -7.55 -31.23
CA LYS A 473 -2.39 -7.07 -32.49
C LYS A 473 -3.30 -7.35 -33.71
N ALA A 474 -3.87 -8.54 -33.80
CA ALA A 474 -4.78 -8.89 -34.87
C ALA A 474 -6.06 -8.03 -34.81
N ARG A 475 -6.60 -7.81 -33.62
CA ARG A 475 -7.77 -6.93 -33.39
C ARG A 475 -7.49 -5.48 -33.78
N MET A 476 -6.33 -4.94 -33.41
CA MET A 476 -5.94 -3.58 -33.78
C MET A 476 -5.79 -3.44 -35.29
N ALA A 477 -5.18 -4.44 -35.95
CA ALA A 477 -5.09 -4.47 -37.43
C ALA A 477 -6.45 -4.57 -38.10
N GLU A 478 -7.39 -5.35 -37.57
CA GLU A 478 -8.77 -5.44 -38.06
C GLU A 478 -9.51 -4.12 -37.92
N ILE A 479 -9.40 -3.46 -36.77
CA ILE A 479 -9.99 -2.14 -36.52
C ILE A 479 -9.43 -1.13 -37.50
N LEU A 480 -8.11 -1.05 -37.66
CA LEU A 480 -7.46 -0.14 -38.61
C LEU A 480 -7.92 -0.38 -40.05
N ALA A 481 -7.97 -1.63 -40.46
CA ALA A 481 -8.43 -1.99 -41.80
C ALA A 481 -9.92 -1.68 -42.04
N GLY A 482 -10.74 -1.66 -40.99
CA GLY A 482 -12.16 -1.30 -41.05
C GLY A 482 -12.42 0.21 -40.98
N MET A 483 -11.46 1.01 -40.57
CA MET A 483 -11.60 2.47 -40.45
C MET A 483 -11.71 3.11 -41.84
N SER A 484 -12.64 4.05 -42.00
CA SER A 484 -12.65 4.97 -43.12
C SER A 484 -11.48 5.96 -43.03
N LYS A 485 -11.17 6.65 -44.13
CA LYS A 485 -10.15 7.69 -44.10
C LYS A 485 -10.50 8.85 -43.18
N GLU A 486 -11.79 9.12 -43.05
CA GLU A 486 -12.33 10.16 -42.18
C GLU A 486 -12.15 9.78 -40.71
N GLU A 487 -12.41 8.52 -40.32
CA GLU A 487 -12.20 8.02 -38.95
C GLU A 487 -10.73 8.01 -38.58
N LEU A 488 -9.83 7.55 -39.47
CA LEU A 488 -8.40 7.57 -39.21
C LEU A 488 -7.88 9.02 -39.08
N ALA A 489 -8.39 9.94 -39.92
CA ALA A 489 -8.04 11.36 -39.81
C ALA A 489 -8.53 11.97 -38.48
N SER A 490 -9.67 11.50 -37.95
CA SER A 490 -10.14 11.92 -36.62
C SER A 490 -9.22 11.41 -35.52
N VAL A 491 -8.78 10.16 -35.57
CA VAL A 491 -7.81 9.62 -34.60
C VAL A 491 -6.54 10.45 -34.57
N VAL A 492 -5.97 10.75 -35.75
CA VAL A 492 -4.76 11.60 -35.85
C VAL A 492 -5.00 13.01 -35.32
N ALA A 493 -6.16 13.59 -35.63
CA ALA A 493 -6.50 14.94 -35.14
C ALA A 493 -6.70 14.98 -33.62
N ASP A 494 -7.32 13.96 -33.03
CA ASP A 494 -7.52 13.84 -31.60
C ASP A 494 -6.17 13.66 -30.87
N GLU A 495 -5.26 12.88 -31.45
CA GLU A 495 -3.89 12.69 -30.94
C GLU A 495 -3.08 14.00 -31.02
N GLU A 496 -3.15 14.73 -32.13
CA GLU A 496 -2.52 16.04 -32.27
C GLU A 496 -3.08 17.05 -31.27
N ALA A 497 -4.40 17.08 -31.06
CA ALA A 497 -5.05 17.95 -30.08
C ALA A 497 -4.63 17.59 -28.64
N LEU A 498 -4.56 16.31 -28.31
CA LEU A 498 -4.08 15.82 -27.03
C LEU A 498 -2.63 16.27 -26.78
N ARG A 499 -1.73 16.04 -27.72
CA ARG A 499 -0.32 16.46 -27.62
C ARG A 499 -0.17 17.97 -27.47
N ALA A 500 -0.95 18.74 -28.25
CA ALA A 500 -0.94 20.19 -28.14
C ALA A 500 -1.39 20.68 -26.77
N TRP A 501 -2.42 20.04 -26.20
CA TRP A 501 -2.90 20.34 -24.84
C TRP A 501 -1.89 19.94 -23.77
N GLN A 502 -1.30 18.76 -23.86
CA GLN A 502 -0.28 18.28 -22.93
C GLN A 502 0.98 19.16 -22.92
N GLN A 503 1.37 19.71 -24.06
CA GLN A 503 2.56 20.57 -24.22
C GLN A 503 2.28 22.04 -23.98
N ALA A 504 1.01 22.42 -23.77
CA ALA A 504 0.65 23.80 -23.53
C ALA A 504 1.16 24.27 -22.16
N GLU A 505 2.01 25.27 -22.15
CA GLU A 505 2.43 25.93 -20.92
C GLU A 505 1.22 26.66 -20.29
N PRO A 506 1.04 26.52 -18.96
CA PRO A 506 -0.02 27.24 -18.27
C PRO A 506 0.20 28.75 -18.37
N THR A 507 -0.89 29.49 -18.53
CA THR A 507 -0.79 30.96 -18.53
C THR A 507 -0.37 31.48 -17.16
N LYS A 508 0.22 32.67 -17.12
CA LYS A 508 0.62 33.28 -15.85
C LYS A 508 -0.59 33.50 -14.93
N GLU A 509 -1.73 33.87 -15.48
CA GLU A 509 -2.97 34.06 -14.75
C GLU A 509 -3.48 32.72 -14.15
N ALA A 510 -3.34 31.63 -14.89
CA ALA A 510 -3.70 30.29 -14.39
C ALA A 510 -2.79 29.88 -13.23
N MET A 511 -1.49 30.07 -13.34
CA MET A 511 -0.52 29.80 -12.26
C MET A 511 -0.79 30.66 -11.02
N GLU A 512 -1.07 31.94 -11.19
CA GLU A 512 -1.39 32.88 -10.11
C GLU A 512 -2.76 32.60 -9.46
N SER A 513 -3.64 31.81 -10.10
CA SER A 513 -4.94 31.43 -9.51
C SER A 513 -4.81 30.41 -8.40
N LEU A 514 -3.78 29.53 -8.46
CA LEU A 514 -3.54 28.55 -7.39
C LEU A 514 -3.12 29.25 -6.10
N PRO A 515 -3.75 28.89 -4.99
CA PRO A 515 -3.35 29.41 -3.70
C PRO A 515 -1.99 28.81 -3.31
N THR A 516 -1.03 29.66 -2.99
CA THR A 516 0.34 29.27 -2.68
C THR A 516 0.72 29.57 -1.23
N LEU A 517 1.61 28.74 -0.71
CA LEU A 517 2.31 29.01 0.54
C LEU A 517 3.60 29.81 0.28
N SER A 518 4.11 30.41 1.34
CA SER A 518 5.41 31.06 1.38
C SER A 518 6.33 30.36 2.36
N LEU A 519 7.64 30.63 2.29
CA LEU A 519 8.59 30.07 3.27
C LEU A 519 8.31 30.55 4.72
N ASP A 520 7.57 31.66 4.89
CA ASP A 520 7.18 32.14 6.23
C ASP A 520 6.03 31.33 6.83
N ASP A 521 5.25 30.61 6.02
CA ASP A 521 4.18 29.71 6.48
C ASP A 521 4.76 28.38 7.02
N ILE A 522 6.06 28.11 6.82
CA ILE A 522 6.73 26.87 7.22
C ILE A 522 7.35 26.99 8.62
N PRO A 523 7.08 26.04 9.53
CA PRO A 523 7.81 25.96 10.80
C PRO A 523 9.31 25.76 10.54
N LYS A 524 10.16 26.65 11.05
CA LYS A 524 11.63 26.58 10.86
C LYS A 524 12.26 25.40 11.57
N THR A 525 11.60 24.88 12.61
CA THR A 525 12.02 23.72 13.40
C THR A 525 10.84 22.80 13.65
N ILE A 526 11.09 21.51 13.65
CA ILE A 526 10.14 20.48 14.08
C ILE A 526 10.76 19.64 15.19
N SER A 527 9.90 19.12 16.06
CA SER A 527 10.30 18.11 17.05
C SER A 527 10.32 16.74 16.38
N ARG A 528 11.48 16.09 16.36
CA ARG A 528 11.64 14.71 15.91
C ARG A 528 11.94 13.80 17.09
N PRO A 529 11.24 12.66 17.25
CA PRO A 529 11.56 11.69 18.30
C PRO A 529 12.99 11.17 18.12
N CYS A 530 13.79 11.26 19.18
CA CYS A 530 15.16 10.78 19.20
C CYS A 530 15.37 9.82 20.36
N ALA A 531 16.10 8.74 20.12
CA ALA A 531 16.48 7.80 21.15
C ALA A 531 17.60 8.40 22.02
N LYS A 532 17.41 8.40 23.34
CA LYS A 532 18.48 8.59 24.31
C LYS A 532 19.22 7.28 24.48
N VAL A 533 20.54 7.31 24.32
CA VAL A 533 21.38 6.13 24.43
C VAL A 533 21.92 5.99 25.85
N GLU A 534 21.61 4.88 26.48
CA GLU A 534 22.02 4.56 27.85
C GLU A 534 22.68 3.17 27.89
N MET A 535 23.44 2.88 28.95
CA MET A 535 23.97 1.55 29.20
C MET A 535 23.37 0.99 30.49
N LEU A 536 22.72 -0.16 30.39
CA LEU A 536 22.13 -0.86 31.52
C LEU A 536 22.60 -2.32 31.52
N CYS A 537 23.16 -2.79 32.62
CA CYS A 537 23.71 -4.14 32.77
C CYS A 537 24.65 -4.58 31.60
N GLY A 538 25.40 -3.64 31.02
CA GLY A 538 26.29 -3.87 29.90
C GLY A 538 25.62 -3.95 28.52
N VAL A 539 24.30 -3.74 28.43
CA VAL A 539 23.51 -3.70 27.20
C VAL A 539 23.16 -2.25 26.85
N LYS A 540 23.17 -1.94 25.57
CA LYS A 540 22.79 -0.63 25.06
C LYS A 540 21.26 -0.50 25.01
N ILE A 541 20.74 0.59 25.58
CA ILE A 541 19.32 0.92 25.61
C ILE A 541 19.09 2.20 24.78
N LEU A 542 18.16 2.12 23.84
CA LEU A 542 17.67 3.23 23.03
C LEU A 542 16.30 3.64 23.55
N ARG A 543 16.26 4.66 24.42
CA ARG A 543 15.02 5.10 25.05
C ARG A 543 14.39 6.28 24.30
N CYS A 544 13.19 6.08 23.75
CA CYS A 544 12.40 7.13 23.12
C CYS A 544 11.35 7.68 24.10
N PRO A 545 11.49 8.91 24.61
CA PRO A 545 10.63 9.43 25.66
C PRO A 545 9.37 10.11 25.11
N VAL A 546 8.48 9.36 24.47
CA VAL A 546 7.18 9.85 24.01
C VAL A 546 6.05 9.30 24.86
N LYS A 547 4.97 10.07 25.00
CA LYS A 547 3.78 9.66 25.73
C LYS A 547 3.03 8.57 24.94
N THR A 548 2.72 7.43 25.56
CA THR A 548 2.17 6.24 24.92
C THR A 548 0.84 5.77 25.51
N ASN A 549 0.21 6.56 26.36
CA ASN A 549 -1.06 6.20 27.02
C ASN A 549 -1.01 4.82 27.75
N GLY A 550 0.14 4.52 28.39
CA GLY A 550 0.32 3.29 29.17
C GLY A 550 0.71 2.05 28.35
N ILE A 551 1.06 2.22 27.08
CA ILE A 551 1.61 1.15 26.26
C ILE A 551 3.15 1.23 26.28
N VAL A 552 3.81 0.08 26.38
CA VAL A 552 5.26 -0.07 26.23
C VAL A 552 5.54 -0.78 24.93
N TYR A 553 6.42 -0.21 24.10
CA TYR A 553 6.95 -0.85 22.89
C TYR A 553 8.40 -1.22 23.13
N ILE A 554 8.75 -2.48 22.92
CA ILE A 554 10.12 -2.99 23.07
C ILE A 554 10.55 -3.67 21.79
N SER A 555 11.78 -3.40 21.36
CA SER A 555 12.45 -4.12 20.27
C SER A 555 13.83 -4.58 20.75
N LEU A 556 14.03 -5.90 20.72
CA LEU A 556 15.30 -6.55 20.99
C LEU A 556 16.02 -6.75 19.66
N LEU A 557 17.16 -6.11 19.48
CA LEU A 557 17.94 -6.10 18.26
C LEU A 557 19.20 -6.93 18.48
N PHE A 558 19.28 -8.13 17.89
CA PHE A 558 20.44 -9.01 17.98
C PHE A 558 21.31 -8.84 16.73
N ASP A 559 22.53 -8.35 16.91
CA ASP A 559 23.52 -8.10 15.85
C ASP A 559 23.84 -9.39 15.08
N THR A 560 23.62 -9.37 13.77
CA THR A 560 23.90 -10.47 12.83
C THR A 560 25.02 -10.13 11.84
N SER A 561 25.82 -9.10 12.11
CA SER A 561 26.83 -8.58 11.19
C SER A 561 27.99 -9.53 10.89
N ASP A 562 28.09 -10.67 11.58
CA ASP A 562 29.01 -11.77 11.28
C ASP A 562 28.45 -12.79 10.27
N LEU A 563 27.29 -12.49 9.68
CA LEU A 563 26.66 -13.24 8.60
C LEU A 563 26.66 -12.40 7.31
N SER A 564 26.77 -13.05 6.16
CA SER A 564 26.82 -12.36 4.86
C SER A 564 26.33 -13.27 3.72
N GLY A 565 25.93 -12.68 2.60
CA GLY A 565 25.48 -13.41 1.42
C GLY A 565 24.34 -14.37 1.75
N GLU A 566 24.44 -15.61 1.31
CA GLU A 566 23.43 -16.66 1.51
C GLU A 566 23.07 -16.93 2.99
N GLU A 567 23.98 -16.62 3.93
CA GLU A 567 23.69 -16.78 5.37
C GLU A 567 22.55 -15.86 5.83
N LEU A 568 22.32 -14.73 5.13
CA LEU A 568 21.25 -13.77 5.45
C LEU A 568 19.85 -14.32 5.18
N LEU A 569 19.69 -15.21 4.19
CA LEU A 569 18.44 -15.93 3.98
C LEU A 569 18.04 -16.74 5.23
N ARG A 570 19.03 -17.34 5.92
CA ARG A 570 18.77 -18.10 7.16
C ARG A 570 18.25 -17.22 8.29
N VAL A 571 18.68 -15.95 8.37
CA VAL A 571 18.13 -14.99 9.34
C VAL A 571 16.70 -14.62 8.98
N SER A 572 16.41 -14.41 7.69
CA SER A 572 15.05 -14.16 7.20
C SER A 572 14.13 -15.34 7.50
N MET A 573 14.56 -16.56 7.19
CA MET A 573 13.84 -17.79 7.50
C MET A 573 13.64 -17.98 9.01
N LEU A 574 14.67 -17.68 9.84
CA LEU A 574 14.55 -17.73 11.29
C LEU A 574 13.48 -16.75 11.80
N SER A 575 13.48 -15.52 11.32
CA SER A 575 12.49 -14.53 11.73
C SER A 575 11.05 -14.96 11.39
N SER A 576 10.86 -15.62 10.24
CA SER A 576 9.57 -16.17 9.80
C SER A 576 9.20 -17.45 10.54
N ALA A 577 10.18 -18.27 10.98
CA ALA A 577 9.95 -19.49 11.74
C ALA A 577 9.52 -19.22 13.19
N LEU A 578 10.05 -18.17 13.82
CA LEU A 578 9.63 -17.79 15.16
C LEU A 578 8.10 -17.51 15.18
N LEU A 579 7.42 -17.97 16.24
CA LEU A 579 5.95 -18.04 16.39
C LEU A 579 5.25 -19.16 15.59
N ASN A 580 5.92 -19.81 14.64
CA ASN A 580 5.36 -20.95 13.90
C ASN A 580 5.88 -22.30 14.39
N PHE A 581 6.81 -22.29 15.34
CA PHE A 581 7.40 -23.49 15.94
C PHE A 581 7.06 -23.59 17.44
N PRO A 582 7.00 -24.83 18.02
CA PRO A 582 6.74 -25.01 19.43
C PRO A 582 7.90 -24.48 20.28
N THR A 583 7.57 -24.05 21.50
CA THR A 583 8.53 -23.76 22.57
C THR A 583 8.58 -24.95 23.58
N GLU A 584 9.32 -24.79 24.66
CA GLU A 584 9.29 -25.78 25.73
C GLU A 584 7.90 -25.89 26.40
N SER A 585 7.19 -24.76 26.53
CA SER A 585 5.93 -24.67 27.27
C SER A 585 4.68 -24.63 26.39
N TYR A 586 4.80 -24.28 25.13
CA TYR A 586 3.68 -24.01 24.24
C TYR A 586 3.83 -24.66 22.86
N SER A 587 2.73 -25.18 22.33
CA SER A 587 2.60 -25.38 20.88
C SER A 587 2.56 -24.02 20.17
N PRO A 588 2.81 -23.96 18.83
CA PRO A 588 2.76 -22.72 18.09
C PRO A 588 1.43 -21.96 18.27
N LEU A 589 0.32 -22.69 18.21
CA LEU A 589 -1.01 -22.09 18.35
C LEU A 589 -1.26 -21.58 19.78
N GLU A 590 -0.82 -22.29 20.81
CA GLU A 590 -0.92 -21.82 22.20
C GLU A 590 -0.08 -20.58 22.44
N LEU A 591 1.16 -20.53 21.95
CA LEU A 591 2.02 -19.35 22.05
C LEU A 591 1.39 -18.12 21.39
N GLN A 592 0.84 -18.27 20.19
CA GLN A 592 0.16 -17.19 19.47
C GLN A 592 -1.10 -16.73 20.22
N ASN A 593 -1.89 -17.64 20.78
CA ASN A 593 -3.06 -17.30 21.57
C ASN A 593 -2.69 -16.60 22.88
N GLU A 594 -1.63 -17.02 23.57
CA GLU A 594 -1.10 -16.36 24.77
C GLU A 594 -0.62 -14.94 24.44
N ALA A 595 0.08 -14.75 23.29
CA ALA A 595 0.48 -13.44 22.84
C ALA A 595 -0.75 -12.53 22.58
N LYS A 596 -1.74 -13.02 21.82
CA LYS A 596 -2.98 -12.28 21.53
C LYS A 596 -3.80 -11.95 22.78
N ALA A 597 -3.80 -12.85 23.79
CA ALA A 597 -4.54 -12.64 25.02
C ALA A 597 -3.93 -11.57 25.94
N ASN A 598 -2.60 -11.43 25.93
CA ASN A 598 -1.89 -10.63 26.91
C ASN A 598 -1.12 -9.43 26.35
N LEU A 599 -0.78 -9.44 25.06
CA LEU A 599 0.05 -8.45 24.41
C LEU A 599 -0.70 -7.72 23.31
N GLY A 600 -0.24 -6.53 22.97
CA GLY A 600 -0.66 -5.82 21.76
C GLY A 600 -0.01 -6.41 20.51
N SER A 601 1.26 -6.79 20.61
CA SER A 601 2.00 -7.48 19.56
C SER A 601 3.15 -8.31 20.13
N LEU A 602 3.49 -9.41 19.43
CA LEU A 602 4.74 -10.15 19.58
C LEU A 602 5.13 -10.64 18.17
N PHE A 603 6.30 -10.29 17.70
CA PHE A 603 6.74 -10.62 16.34
C PHE A 603 8.25 -10.73 16.25
N ALA A 604 8.72 -11.41 15.21
CA ALA A 604 10.13 -11.37 14.80
C ALA A 604 10.24 -10.81 13.38
N SER A 605 11.31 -10.10 13.12
CA SER A 605 11.60 -9.51 11.81
C SER A 605 13.09 -9.24 11.69
N ILE A 606 13.52 -8.66 10.56
CA ILE A 606 14.88 -8.18 10.37
C ILE A 606 14.90 -6.66 10.43
N ALA A 607 15.96 -6.10 10.97
CA ALA A 607 16.27 -4.69 10.87
C ALA A 607 17.67 -4.52 10.25
N THR A 608 17.84 -3.44 9.49
CA THR A 608 19.13 -3.05 8.91
C THR A 608 19.47 -1.64 9.34
N GLY A 609 20.75 -1.35 9.42
CA GLY A 609 21.27 -0.01 9.65
C GLY A 609 22.55 0.21 8.86
N SER A 610 22.73 1.43 8.36
CA SER A 610 23.93 1.86 7.63
C SER A 610 24.58 3.02 8.37
N ARG A 611 25.70 2.75 9.03
CA ARG A 611 26.46 3.77 9.74
C ARG A 611 27.87 3.85 9.18
N ASP A 612 28.28 5.02 8.74
CA ASP A 612 29.62 5.28 8.17
C ASP A 612 29.97 4.32 7.01
N GLY A 613 28.96 3.96 6.20
CA GLY A 613 29.13 3.02 5.07
C GLY A 613 29.29 1.55 5.48
N VAL A 614 29.05 1.22 6.74
CA VAL A 614 29.05 -0.15 7.27
C VAL A 614 27.61 -0.60 7.50
N ILE A 615 27.18 -1.60 6.75
CA ILE A 615 25.86 -2.21 6.92
C ILE A 615 25.89 -3.15 8.13
N THR A 616 24.88 -3.06 8.97
CA THR A 616 24.66 -3.99 10.09
C THR A 616 23.23 -4.50 10.01
N THR A 617 23.07 -5.81 10.04
CA THR A 617 21.77 -6.47 10.09
C THR A 617 21.48 -6.96 11.50
N TYR A 618 20.22 -7.08 11.85
CA TYR A 618 19.75 -7.50 13.18
C TYR A 618 18.57 -8.45 13.04
N LEU A 619 18.59 -9.55 13.80
CA LEU A 619 17.34 -10.23 14.14
C LEU A 619 16.62 -9.36 15.18
N LYS A 620 15.41 -8.93 14.86
CA LYS A 620 14.58 -8.11 15.73
C LYS A 620 13.45 -8.96 16.31
N ILE A 621 13.32 -8.98 17.64
CA ILE A 621 12.13 -9.48 18.34
C ILE A 621 11.44 -8.28 18.95
N GLY A 622 10.20 -8.02 18.50
CA GLY A 622 9.41 -6.88 18.93
C GLY A 622 8.19 -7.31 19.73
N ALA A 623 7.86 -6.52 20.76
CA ALA A 623 6.65 -6.71 21.55
C ALA A 623 6.07 -5.36 21.97
N SER A 624 4.73 -5.29 22.11
CA SER A 624 4.03 -4.18 22.74
C SER A 624 3.01 -4.70 23.74
N ALA A 625 2.87 -4.01 24.87
CA ALA A 625 1.93 -4.39 25.91
C ALA A 625 1.50 -3.18 26.75
N LEU A 626 0.39 -3.30 27.45
CA LEU A 626 0.05 -2.40 28.54
C LEU A 626 1.06 -2.57 29.68
N LEU A 627 1.35 -1.50 30.42
CA LEU A 627 2.24 -1.53 31.60
C LEU A 627 1.86 -2.62 32.63
N SER A 628 0.56 -2.93 32.75
CA SER A 628 0.07 -3.98 33.64
C SER A 628 0.32 -5.41 33.12
N LYS A 629 0.85 -5.56 31.90
CA LYS A 629 1.09 -6.83 31.21
C LYS A 629 2.58 -7.07 30.86
N THR A 630 3.47 -6.30 31.47
CA THR A 630 4.91 -6.41 31.20
C THR A 630 5.53 -7.72 31.66
N ASP A 631 5.01 -8.34 32.73
CA ASP A 631 5.48 -9.67 33.18
C ASP A 631 5.14 -10.75 32.15
N ASP A 632 3.93 -10.71 31.56
CA ASP A 632 3.54 -11.60 30.46
C ASP A 632 4.42 -11.36 29.24
N MET A 633 4.77 -10.10 28.95
CA MET A 633 5.67 -9.76 27.85
C MET A 633 7.07 -10.37 28.05
N VAL A 634 7.67 -10.25 29.22
CA VAL A 634 8.97 -10.88 29.53
C VAL A 634 8.92 -12.39 29.38
N ARG A 635 7.88 -13.02 29.95
CA ARG A 635 7.65 -14.47 29.85
C ARG A 635 7.58 -14.93 28.39
N LEU A 636 6.77 -14.26 27.56
CA LEU A 636 6.57 -14.64 26.16
C LEU A 636 7.78 -14.35 25.28
N ILE A 637 8.51 -13.26 25.53
CA ILE A 637 9.81 -12.99 24.87
C ILE A 637 10.80 -14.13 25.17
N ARG A 638 10.87 -14.57 26.45
CA ARG A 638 11.75 -15.68 26.83
C ARG A 638 11.39 -16.97 26.12
N GLU A 639 10.12 -17.33 26.09
CA GLU A 639 9.64 -18.51 25.39
C GLU A 639 10.04 -18.47 23.91
N LEU A 640 9.73 -17.35 23.23
CA LEU A 640 10.03 -17.19 21.83
C LEU A 640 11.53 -17.23 21.51
N ALA A 641 12.33 -16.48 22.28
CA ALA A 641 13.75 -16.27 21.95
C ALA A 641 14.66 -17.42 22.38
N LEU A 642 14.34 -18.12 23.48
CA LEU A 642 15.27 -19.07 24.12
C LEU A 642 14.80 -20.51 24.11
N THR A 643 13.48 -20.75 24.00
CA THR A 643 12.94 -22.11 24.13
C THR A 643 12.25 -22.61 22.86
N SER A 644 12.23 -21.85 21.78
CA SER A 644 11.72 -22.29 20.47
C SER A 644 12.52 -23.47 19.95
N ARG A 645 11.81 -24.51 19.49
CA ARG A 645 12.38 -25.78 18.97
C ARG A 645 12.13 -25.87 17.48
N ILE A 646 13.08 -25.40 16.69
CA ILE A 646 13.00 -25.39 15.23
C ILE A 646 13.69 -26.66 14.72
N ASP A 647 12.95 -27.80 14.73
CA ASP A 647 13.46 -29.14 14.43
C ASP A 647 12.56 -29.94 13.47
N ASP A 648 11.40 -29.40 13.08
CA ASP A 648 10.48 -30.02 12.12
C ASP A 648 10.84 -29.61 10.67
N THR A 649 11.42 -30.56 9.93
CA THR A 649 11.83 -30.33 8.54
C THR A 649 10.65 -30.18 7.58
N ALA A 650 9.51 -30.80 7.87
CA ALA A 650 8.32 -30.65 7.02
C ALA A 650 7.75 -29.23 7.15
N GLU A 651 7.69 -28.69 8.37
CA GLU A 651 7.22 -27.33 8.59
C GLU A 651 8.20 -26.27 8.01
N ILE A 652 9.51 -26.50 8.08
CA ILE A 652 10.49 -25.64 7.40
C ILE A 652 10.29 -25.70 5.88
N LYS A 653 10.00 -26.87 5.31
CA LYS A 653 9.72 -26.99 3.88
C LYS A 653 8.47 -26.23 3.49
N ASN A 654 7.39 -26.33 4.28
CA ASN A 654 6.17 -25.57 4.07
C ASN A 654 6.44 -24.06 4.11
N LEU A 655 7.14 -23.59 5.13
CA LEU A 655 7.51 -22.18 5.30
C LEU A 655 8.38 -21.67 4.14
N ALA A 656 9.40 -22.42 3.75
CA ALA A 656 10.28 -22.08 2.63
C ALA A 656 9.48 -21.97 1.31
N THR A 657 8.55 -22.92 1.10
CA THR A 657 7.68 -22.91 -0.09
C THR A 657 6.75 -21.69 -0.09
N GLN A 658 6.14 -21.36 1.06
CA GLN A 658 5.26 -20.20 1.19
C GLN A 658 6.03 -18.89 0.93
N ILE A 659 7.24 -18.75 1.49
CA ILE A 659 8.07 -17.56 1.25
C ILE A 659 8.46 -17.48 -0.23
N LYS A 660 8.83 -18.61 -0.85
CA LYS A 660 9.12 -18.68 -2.29
C LYS A 660 7.95 -18.19 -3.13
N THR A 661 6.74 -18.73 -2.90
CA THR A 661 5.52 -18.34 -3.62
C THR A 661 5.20 -16.85 -3.39
N HIS A 662 5.35 -16.36 -2.15
CA HIS A 662 5.13 -14.94 -1.85
C HIS A 662 6.13 -14.03 -2.59
N LEU A 663 7.42 -14.39 -2.63
CA LEU A 663 8.42 -13.62 -3.36
C LEU A 663 8.12 -13.60 -4.86
N GLU A 664 7.66 -14.70 -5.42
CA GLU A 664 7.25 -14.80 -6.82
C GLU A 664 6.08 -13.87 -7.14
N ASP A 665 5.00 -13.91 -6.34
CA ASP A 665 3.87 -13.01 -6.47
C ASP A 665 4.31 -11.53 -6.33
N MET A 666 5.19 -11.23 -5.39
CA MET A 666 5.74 -9.87 -5.19
C MET A 666 6.56 -9.38 -6.39
N MET A 667 7.35 -10.23 -7.03
CA MET A 667 8.16 -9.88 -8.19
C MET A 667 7.29 -9.51 -9.42
N ILE A 668 6.07 -10.03 -9.48
CA ILE A 668 5.10 -9.71 -10.54
C ILE A 668 4.29 -8.46 -10.19
N SER A 669 3.74 -8.41 -8.97
CA SER A 669 2.84 -7.32 -8.54
C SER A 669 3.56 -6.01 -8.20
N SER A 670 4.83 -6.08 -7.78
CA SER A 670 5.66 -4.94 -7.33
C SER A 670 6.99 -4.91 -8.11
N GLY A 671 6.90 -4.95 -9.43
CA GLY A 671 8.06 -5.02 -10.30
C GLY A 671 9.03 -3.85 -10.16
N GLU A 672 8.57 -2.66 -9.75
CA GLU A 672 9.45 -1.51 -9.47
C GLU A 672 10.35 -1.77 -8.26
N THR A 673 9.82 -2.41 -7.22
CA THR A 673 10.61 -2.78 -6.03
C THR A 673 11.71 -3.77 -6.38
N LEU A 674 11.39 -4.76 -7.23
CA LEU A 674 12.37 -5.70 -7.74
C LEU A 674 13.43 -4.99 -8.60
N ALA A 675 13.02 -4.13 -9.53
CA ALA A 675 13.94 -3.39 -10.39
C ALA A 675 14.88 -2.48 -9.57
N LEU A 676 14.35 -1.78 -8.55
CA LEU A 676 15.12 -0.96 -7.61
C LEU A 676 16.14 -1.80 -6.82
N SER A 677 15.71 -2.95 -6.29
CA SER A 677 16.56 -3.85 -5.53
C SER A 677 17.70 -4.40 -6.40
N ARG A 678 17.40 -4.89 -7.60
CA ARG A 678 18.41 -5.41 -8.55
C ARG A 678 19.41 -4.34 -8.96
N ALA A 679 18.92 -3.14 -9.33
CA ALA A 679 19.79 -2.03 -9.70
C ALA A 679 20.74 -1.66 -8.54
N GLN A 680 20.24 -1.57 -7.30
CA GLN A 680 21.06 -1.25 -6.13
C GLN A 680 22.01 -2.38 -5.72
N ALA A 681 21.62 -3.64 -5.86
CA ALA A 681 22.45 -4.81 -5.53
C ALA A 681 23.72 -4.93 -6.39
N SER A 682 23.76 -4.27 -7.55
CA SER A 682 24.93 -4.14 -8.39
C SER A 682 25.86 -2.98 -8.00
N LEU A 683 25.42 -2.10 -7.09
CA LEU A 683 26.08 -0.84 -6.75
C LEU A 683 26.61 -0.78 -5.32
N ASN A 684 25.82 -1.28 -4.35
CA ASN A 684 26.16 -1.18 -2.94
C ASN A 684 25.82 -2.44 -2.14
N GLU A 685 26.41 -2.54 -0.95
CA GLU A 685 26.23 -3.67 -0.04
C GLU A 685 24.80 -3.74 0.52
N GLU A 686 24.11 -2.60 0.71
CA GLU A 686 22.74 -2.55 1.23
C GLU A 686 21.78 -3.23 0.26
N GLY A 687 21.90 -2.94 -1.04
CA GLY A 687 21.13 -3.61 -2.08
C GLY A 687 21.38 -5.12 -2.10
N ALA A 688 22.66 -5.55 -2.02
CA ALA A 688 22.99 -6.96 -1.97
C ALA A 688 22.44 -7.66 -0.71
N VAL A 689 22.49 -7.01 0.45
CA VAL A 689 21.88 -7.51 1.70
C VAL A 689 20.37 -7.68 1.52
N THR A 690 19.69 -6.70 0.93
CA THR A 690 18.24 -6.76 0.66
C THR A 690 17.89 -7.94 -0.25
N GLU A 691 18.69 -8.18 -1.29
CA GLU A 691 18.49 -9.30 -2.23
C GLU A 691 18.60 -10.68 -1.54
N TYR A 692 19.60 -10.88 -0.69
CA TYR A 692 19.74 -12.14 0.04
C TYR A 692 18.72 -12.31 1.18
N MET A 693 18.12 -11.24 1.67
CA MET A 693 17.10 -11.31 2.72
C MET A 693 15.69 -11.56 2.19
N GLY A 694 15.38 -11.10 0.99
CA GLY A 694 14.00 -11.21 0.47
C GLY A 694 13.82 -10.70 -0.97
N GLY A 695 14.87 -10.68 -1.80
CA GLY A 695 14.80 -10.35 -3.22
C GLY A 695 14.94 -11.58 -4.12
N TYR A 696 15.37 -11.36 -5.36
CA TYR A 696 15.55 -12.42 -6.35
C TYR A 696 16.62 -13.45 -5.93
N GLU A 697 17.72 -13.04 -5.28
CA GLU A 697 18.73 -14.00 -4.79
C GLU A 697 18.17 -14.92 -3.70
N ALA A 698 17.32 -14.39 -2.82
CA ALA A 698 16.60 -15.21 -1.83
C ALA A 698 15.64 -16.19 -2.52
N TYR A 699 14.87 -15.74 -3.51
CA TYR A 699 13.98 -16.59 -4.30
C TYR A 699 14.73 -17.73 -4.98
N LYS A 700 15.84 -17.44 -5.67
CA LYS A 700 16.68 -18.43 -6.35
C LYS A 700 17.23 -19.49 -5.39
N LEU A 701 17.73 -19.05 -4.23
CA LEU A 701 18.17 -19.98 -3.18
C LEU A 701 17.04 -20.85 -2.67
N LEU A 702 15.85 -20.30 -2.50
CA LEU A 702 14.68 -21.06 -2.07
C LEU A 702 14.21 -22.06 -3.13
N CYS A 703 14.28 -21.74 -4.41
CA CYS A 703 14.04 -22.71 -5.48
C CYS A 703 14.96 -23.93 -5.32
N ASP A 704 16.27 -23.67 -5.21
CA ASP A 704 17.27 -24.73 -5.03
C ASP A 704 17.05 -25.55 -3.76
N ILE A 705 16.67 -24.90 -2.64
CA ILE A 705 16.48 -25.56 -1.34
C ILE A 705 15.22 -26.41 -1.35
N CYS A 706 14.10 -25.90 -1.89
CA CYS A 706 12.83 -26.61 -1.89
C CYS A 706 12.83 -27.88 -2.75
N ASP A 707 13.72 -27.95 -3.74
CA ASP A 707 13.86 -29.11 -4.62
C ASP A 707 14.60 -30.31 -3.99
N SER A 708 15.14 -30.16 -2.76
CA SER A 708 15.95 -31.20 -2.10
C SER A 708 15.62 -31.34 -0.62
N ASP A 709 15.14 -32.51 -0.22
CA ASP A 709 14.86 -32.83 1.21
C ASP A 709 16.15 -32.78 2.05
N GLU A 710 17.32 -33.09 1.46
CA GLU A 710 18.60 -32.96 2.13
C GLU A 710 18.96 -31.48 2.43
N ARG A 711 18.71 -30.57 1.48
CA ARG A 711 18.92 -29.14 1.67
C ARG A 711 17.93 -28.54 2.69
N ILE A 712 16.69 -29.00 2.71
CA ILE A 712 15.72 -28.61 3.74
C ILE A 712 16.19 -29.06 5.12
N ALA A 713 16.68 -30.29 5.26
CA ALA A 713 17.21 -30.78 6.54
C ALA A 713 18.43 -29.97 7.01
N ALA A 714 19.34 -29.61 6.08
CA ALA A 714 20.45 -28.75 6.39
C ALA A 714 20.01 -27.35 6.83
N LEU A 715 19.06 -26.74 6.11
CA LEU A 715 18.48 -25.44 6.46
C LEU A 715 17.84 -25.47 7.85
N THR A 716 17.11 -26.53 8.19
CA THR A 716 16.48 -26.71 9.52
C THR A 716 17.52 -26.71 10.62
N ALA A 717 18.61 -27.50 10.44
CA ALA A 717 19.70 -27.55 11.39
C ALA A 717 20.42 -26.20 11.55
N ASP A 718 20.67 -25.52 10.43
CA ASP A 718 21.31 -24.20 10.42
C ASP A 718 20.48 -23.14 11.16
N ILE A 719 19.17 -23.08 10.92
CA ILE A 719 18.25 -22.13 11.57
C ILE A 719 18.16 -22.40 13.08
N SER A 720 18.09 -23.67 13.49
CA SER A 720 18.07 -24.07 14.90
C SER A 720 19.37 -23.67 15.63
N ALA A 721 20.51 -23.87 14.99
CA ALA A 721 21.81 -23.45 15.52
C ALA A 721 21.94 -21.92 15.57
N LEU A 722 21.40 -21.26 14.55
CA LEU A 722 21.46 -19.80 14.41
C LEU A 722 20.69 -19.08 15.53
N LEU A 723 19.49 -19.57 15.91
CA LEU A 723 18.73 -19.01 17.03
C LEU A 723 19.57 -18.96 18.30
N LYS A 724 20.21 -20.07 18.66
CA LYS A 724 21.05 -20.17 19.85
C LYS A 724 22.30 -19.27 19.77
N LYS A 725 22.86 -19.09 18.58
CA LYS A 725 23.99 -18.18 18.35
C LYS A 725 23.57 -16.71 18.49
N LEU A 726 22.43 -16.33 17.98
CA LEU A 726 22.00 -14.93 17.91
C LEU A 726 21.44 -14.41 19.24
N THR A 727 20.75 -15.25 20.02
CA THR A 727 20.15 -14.86 21.31
C THR A 727 21.18 -14.74 22.44
N ASP A 728 22.26 -14.02 22.16
CA ASP A 728 23.38 -13.73 23.07
C ASP A 728 23.35 -12.27 23.49
N ARG A 729 23.49 -12.01 24.79
CA ARG A 729 23.48 -10.66 25.41
C ARG A 729 24.47 -9.69 24.76
N ARG A 730 25.62 -10.16 24.28
CA ARG A 730 26.64 -9.34 23.62
C ARG A 730 26.17 -8.76 22.29
N ARG A 731 25.19 -9.40 21.64
CA ARG A 731 24.57 -8.98 20.39
C ARG A 731 23.40 -8.03 20.60
N LEU A 732 22.91 -7.94 21.86
CA LEU A 732 21.66 -7.30 22.19
C LEU A 732 21.81 -5.78 22.28
N THR A 733 20.93 -5.07 21.58
CA THR A 733 20.56 -3.68 21.81
C THR A 733 19.05 -3.63 22.04
N ILE A 734 18.58 -2.92 23.02
CA ILE A 734 17.15 -2.78 23.33
C ILE A 734 16.67 -1.38 22.94
N SER A 735 15.68 -1.29 22.06
CA SER A 735 14.92 -0.06 21.84
C SER A 735 13.63 -0.12 22.64
N VAL A 736 13.34 0.95 23.36
CA VAL A 736 12.15 1.06 24.22
C VAL A 736 11.47 2.42 24.07
N THR A 737 10.13 2.39 23.96
CA THR A 737 9.27 3.57 23.88
C THR A 737 8.15 3.45 24.88
N GLY A 738 7.86 4.54 25.60
CA GLY A 738 6.92 4.58 26.73
C GLY A 738 7.60 4.43 28.10
N ASP A 739 6.78 4.28 29.13
CA ASP A 739 7.21 4.34 30.54
C ASP A 739 7.73 2.99 31.07
N ALA A 740 8.73 2.40 30.40
CA ALA A 740 9.38 1.19 30.88
C ALA A 740 10.42 1.47 31.95
N SER A 741 10.34 0.76 33.09
CA SER A 741 11.28 0.92 34.19
C SER A 741 12.63 0.23 33.94
N ASP A 742 13.68 0.63 34.63
CA ASP A 742 15.00 -0.01 34.57
C ASP A 742 14.97 -1.43 35.16
N GLU A 743 14.07 -1.72 36.08
CA GLU A 743 13.85 -3.05 36.65
C GLU A 743 13.35 -4.00 35.56
N LEU A 744 12.32 -3.59 34.77
CA LEU A 744 11.81 -4.36 33.65
C LEU A 744 12.91 -4.64 32.60
N LEU A 745 13.67 -3.62 32.23
CA LEU A 745 14.75 -3.78 31.24
C LEU A 745 15.87 -4.68 31.78
N SER A 746 16.21 -4.57 33.06
CA SER A 746 17.21 -5.43 33.71
C SER A 746 16.74 -6.88 33.74
N GLU A 747 15.46 -7.13 34.00
CA GLU A 747 14.85 -8.46 33.93
C GLU A 747 14.98 -9.04 32.51
N ILE A 748 14.57 -8.30 31.48
CA ILE A 748 14.71 -8.71 30.08
C ILE A 748 16.16 -9.03 29.73
N ILE A 749 17.11 -8.20 30.14
CA ILE A 749 18.54 -8.43 29.88
C ILE A 749 19.01 -9.73 30.55
N SER A 750 18.53 -10.00 31.77
CA SER A 750 18.96 -11.13 32.58
C SER A 750 18.60 -12.50 31.99
N ILE A 751 17.54 -12.58 31.18
CA ILE A 751 17.13 -13.85 30.57
C ILE A 751 18.11 -14.35 29.51
N PHE A 752 18.88 -13.45 28.86
CA PHE A 752 19.79 -13.82 27.79
C PHE A 752 21.18 -14.26 28.31
N PRO A 753 21.72 -15.41 27.83
CA PRO A 753 23.05 -15.82 28.15
C PRO A 753 24.11 -14.88 27.57
N SER A 754 25.30 -14.86 28.16
CA SER A 754 26.46 -14.14 27.61
C SER A 754 27.50 -15.17 27.16
N GLY A 755 27.74 -15.23 25.85
CA GLY A 755 28.76 -16.06 25.29
C GLY A 755 30.17 -15.45 25.42
N GLU A 756 31.16 -16.04 24.72
CA GLU A 756 32.56 -15.60 24.66
C GLU A 756 32.97 -15.25 23.22
N GLY A 757 34.03 -14.44 23.07
CA GLY A 757 34.61 -14.06 21.78
C GLY A 757 34.00 -12.80 21.14
N ASP A 758 34.62 -12.29 20.11
CA ASP A 758 34.21 -11.06 19.38
C ASP A 758 33.29 -11.38 18.23
N ILE A 759 32.39 -10.44 17.92
CA ILE A 759 31.54 -10.48 16.71
C ILE A 759 32.36 -9.87 15.57
N ILE A 760 32.83 -10.73 14.67
CA ILE A 760 33.65 -10.29 13.53
C ILE A 760 32.73 -9.99 12.36
N LYS A 761 32.63 -8.70 12.00
CA LYS A 761 31.81 -8.25 10.88
C LYS A 761 32.27 -8.81 9.55
N LYS A 762 31.33 -9.29 8.75
CA LYS A 762 31.51 -9.70 7.36
C LYS A 762 30.86 -8.69 6.44
N ARG A 763 31.25 -8.69 5.18
CA ARG A 763 30.63 -7.89 4.12
C ARG A 763 29.93 -8.79 3.11
N THR A 764 28.78 -8.35 2.63
CA THR A 764 28.04 -9.03 1.56
C THR A 764 28.54 -8.53 0.21
N ALA A 765 28.97 -9.46 -0.65
CA ALA A 765 29.37 -9.11 -2.01
C ALA A 765 28.18 -8.69 -2.86
N LEU A 766 28.42 -7.82 -3.84
CA LEU A 766 27.40 -7.44 -4.84
C LEU A 766 26.94 -8.69 -5.61
N CYS A 767 25.67 -8.75 -5.94
CA CYS A 767 25.05 -9.98 -6.47
C CYS A 767 24.21 -9.77 -7.74
N ALA A 768 24.25 -8.56 -8.35
CA ALA A 768 23.53 -8.27 -9.58
C ALA A 768 24.46 -7.70 -10.66
N ASP A 769 24.06 -7.81 -11.91
CA ASP A 769 24.77 -7.22 -13.04
C ASP A 769 24.37 -5.74 -13.21
N LYS A 770 25.22 -4.97 -13.92
CA LYS A 770 24.97 -3.53 -14.16
C LYS A 770 23.79 -3.25 -15.06
N LYS A 771 23.42 -4.18 -15.91
CA LYS A 771 22.26 -4.08 -16.78
C LYS A 771 21.51 -5.40 -16.74
N GLU A 772 20.29 -5.37 -16.24
CA GLU A 772 19.44 -6.56 -16.13
C GLU A 772 18.06 -6.32 -16.72
N PHE A 773 17.52 -7.35 -17.34
CA PHE A 773 16.12 -7.48 -17.69
C PHE A 773 15.53 -8.70 -16.99
N VAL A 774 14.56 -8.48 -16.12
CA VAL A 774 13.85 -9.56 -15.43
C VAL A 774 12.55 -9.83 -16.20
N LEU A 775 12.51 -10.99 -16.84
CA LEU A 775 11.35 -11.43 -17.63
C LEU A 775 10.29 -12.00 -16.68
N THR A 776 9.14 -11.36 -16.66
CA THR A 776 7.95 -11.75 -15.89
C THR A 776 6.72 -11.81 -16.81
N PRO A 777 5.59 -12.37 -16.38
CA PRO A 777 4.33 -12.33 -17.13
C PRO A 777 3.64 -10.95 -17.14
N SER A 778 4.30 -9.90 -16.67
CA SER A 778 3.70 -8.56 -16.63
C SER A 778 3.46 -7.98 -18.03
N LYS A 779 2.28 -7.37 -18.22
CA LYS A 779 1.88 -6.68 -19.46
C LYS A 779 2.33 -5.22 -19.51
N VAL A 780 3.01 -4.76 -18.45
CA VAL A 780 3.56 -3.41 -18.32
C VAL A 780 5.00 -3.50 -17.84
N ALA A 781 5.75 -2.43 -17.98
CA ALA A 781 7.14 -2.40 -17.55
C ALA A 781 7.36 -1.60 -16.26
N TYR A 782 8.48 -1.91 -15.62
CA TYR A 782 9.05 -1.16 -14.50
C TYR A 782 10.52 -0.95 -14.82
N ALA A 783 10.91 0.30 -15.09
CA ALA A 783 12.26 0.63 -15.50
C ALA A 783 12.97 1.48 -14.45
N VAL A 784 14.21 1.11 -14.12
CA VAL A 784 15.02 1.75 -13.09
C VAL A 784 16.41 2.04 -13.60
N VAL A 785 16.91 3.24 -13.30
CA VAL A 785 18.34 3.59 -13.38
C VAL A 785 18.80 4.05 -12.00
N SER A 786 19.81 3.39 -11.45
CA SER A 786 20.39 3.73 -10.14
C SER A 786 21.85 4.16 -10.25
N GLY A 787 22.30 5.04 -9.36
CA GLY A 787 23.67 5.46 -9.25
C GLY A 787 24.11 5.64 -7.78
N MET A 788 25.42 5.79 -7.56
CA MET A 788 25.98 6.03 -6.23
C MET A 788 26.93 7.23 -6.26
N SER A 789 26.83 8.10 -5.26
CA SER A 789 27.76 9.20 -5.06
C SER A 789 27.82 9.62 -3.59
N ASP A 790 29.02 9.69 -3.02
CA ASP A 790 29.19 10.24 -1.65
C ASP A 790 28.77 11.72 -1.57
N ARG A 791 28.82 12.46 -2.68
CA ARG A 791 28.34 13.85 -2.74
C ARG A 791 26.85 14.00 -2.43
N VAL A 792 26.03 12.93 -2.59
CA VAL A 792 24.60 12.94 -2.21
C VAL A 792 24.46 13.13 -0.71
N LYS A 793 25.31 12.48 0.10
CA LYS A 793 25.28 12.56 1.57
C LYS A 793 25.50 14.01 2.07
N ASP A 794 26.45 14.70 1.42
CA ASP A 794 26.82 16.07 1.78
C ASP A 794 25.84 17.11 1.26
N ASN A 795 24.95 16.74 0.34
CA ASN A 795 23.95 17.61 -0.29
C ASN A 795 22.53 17.04 -0.18
N LEU A 796 22.22 16.38 0.92
CA LEU A 796 20.95 15.66 1.06
C LEU A 796 19.74 16.59 1.01
N GLY A 797 19.83 17.80 1.59
CA GLY A 797 18.77 18.82 1.49
C GLY A 797 18.51 19.24 0.03
N LEU A 798 19.59 19.46 -0.73
CA LEU A 798 19.49 19.74 -2.16
C LEU A 798 18.83 18.58 -2.91
N MET A 799 19.26 17.35 -2.64
CA MET A 799 18.70 16.16 -3.31
C MET A 799 17.22 15.93 -2.97
N ARG A 800 16.76 16.27 -1.78
CA ARG A 800 15.35 16.23 -1.40
C ARG A 800 14.52 17.23 -2.24
N VAL A 801 15.00 18.46 -2.43
CA VAL A 801 14.32 19.45 -3.28
C VAL A 801 14.35 19.01 -4.75
N VAL A 802 15.49 18.51 -5.24
CA VAL A 802 15.64 17.98 -6.60
C VAL A 802 14.70 16.78 -6.82
N ARG A 803 14.47 15.95 -5.79
CA ARG A 803 13.46 14.88 -5.87
C ARG A 803 12.07 15.43 -6.21
N SER A 804 11.63 16.48 -5.53
CA SER A 804 10.33 17.11 -5.81
C SER A 804 10.30 17.69 -7.24
N ILE A 805 11.36 18.40 -7.66
CA ILE A 805 11.48 18.97 -9.01
C ILE A 805 11.41 17.86 -10.07
N LEU A 806 12.25 16.85 -9.94
CA LEU A 806 12.32 15.79 -10.95
C LEU A 806 11.05 14.94 -10.95
N SER A 807 10.55 14.49 -9.80
CA SER A 807 9.40 13.59 -9.73
C SER A 807 8.11 14.25 -10.19
N TYR A 808 7.82 15.49 -9.73
CA TYR A 808 6.51 16.12 -9.93
C TYR A 808 6.47 17.16 -11.06
N GLU A 809 7.62 17.50 -11.65
CA GLU A 809 7.66 18.39 -12.82
C GLU A 809 8.16 17.62 -14.05
N TYR A 810 9.43 17.20 -14.04
CA TYR A 810 10.08 16.69 -15.22
C TYR A 810 9.63 15.27 -15.60
N LEU A 811 9.72 14.31 -14.66
CA LEU A 811 9.38 12.91 -14.93
C LEU A 811 7.88 12.75 -15.09
N TRP A 812 7.08 13.45 -14.26
CA TRP A 812 5.62 13.41 -14.36
C TRP A 812 5.15 13.79 -15.76
N ASN A 813 5.63 14.92 -16.28
CA ASN A 813 5.22 15.38 -17.61
C ASN A 813 5.70 14.44 -18.73
N ASN A 814 6.95 13.97 -18.69
CA ASN A 814 7.52 13.20 -19.78
C ASN A 814 7.16 11.71 -19.76
N ILE A 815 6.99 11.11 -18.58
CA ILE A 815 6.79 9.66 -18.41
C ILE A 815 5.32 9.34 -18.16
N ARG A 816 4.64 10.11 -17.31
CA ARG A 816 3.21 9.87 -17.04
C ARG A 816 2.32 10.55 -18.08
N VAL A 817 2.39 11.88 -18.18
CA VAL A 817 1.47 12.65 -19.04
C VAL A 817 1.69 12.34 -20.51
N LEU A 818 2.92 12.43 -21.01
CA LEU A 818 3.25 12.17 -22.42
C LEU A 818 3.49 10.68 -22.71
N GLY A 819 4.02 9.94 -21.73
CA GLY A 819 4.41 8.53 -21.89
C GLY A 819 3.33 7.53 -21.53
N GLY A 820 2.27 7.94 -20.82
CA GLY A 820 1.16 7.07 -20.40
C GLY A 820 1.48 6.09 -19.27
N ALA A 821 2.59 6.25 -18.55
CA ALA A 821 2.88 5.45 -17.37
C ALA A 821 1.99 5.86 -16.20
N TYR A 822 1.67 4.92 -15.32
CA TYR A 822 0.88 5.23 -14.13
C TYR A 822 1.65 6.07 -13.12
N GLY A 823 2.96 5.82 -12.95
CA GLY A 823 3.79 6.55 -12.01
C GLY A 823 5.26 6.61 -12.41
N CYS A 824 5.97 7.57 -11.84
CA CYS A 824 7.40 7.72 -12.01
C CYS A 824 7.98 8.53 -10.85
N GLY A 825 9.28 8.47 -10.66
CA GLY A 825 9.92 9.28 -9.64
C GLY A 825 11.45 9.20 -9.62
N PHE A 826 11.99 10.06 -8.80
CA PHE A 826 13.41 10.12 -8.44
C PHE A 826 13.54 10.02 -6.92
N VAL A 827 14.47 9.23 -6.45
CA VAL A 827 14.78 9.10 -5.01
C VAL A 827 16.26 9.26 -4.78
N ALA A 828 16.63 9.88 -3.65
CA ALA A 828 18.00 9.97 -3.17
C ALA A 828 18.03 9.56 -1.69
N LYS A 829 18.92 8.64 -1.36
CA LYS A 829 19.04 8.05 -0.02
C LYS A 829 20.20 8.65 0.77
N ARG A 830 20.13 8.51 2.09
CA ARG A 830 21.17 8.94 3.02
C ARG A 830 22.51 8.20 2.85
N ASP A 831 22.51 6.99 2.28
CA ASP A 831 23.70 6.18 2.00
C ASP A 831 24.47 6.65 0.77
N GLY A 832 23.91 7.55 -0.03
CA GLY A 832 24.49 8.07 -1.27
C GLY A 832 23.91 7.46 -2.54
N ALA A 833 22.96 6.53 -2.43
CA ALA A 833 22.26 5.98 -3.57
C ALA A 833 21.23 6.99 -4.12
N LEU A 834 21.10 7.01 -5.45
CA LEU A 834 20.00 7.68 -6.12
C LEU A 834 19.41 6.76 -7.20
N SER A 835 18.12 6.91 -7.47
CA SER A 835 17.42 6.07 -8.44
C SER A 835 16.31 6.85 -9.14
N PHE A 836 16.19 6.65 -10.45
CA PHE A 836 15.03 6.98 -11.27
C PHE A 836 14.20 5.71 -11.45
N TYR A 837 12.88 5.82 -11.46
CA TYR A 837 11.98 4.69 -11.71
C TYR A 837 10.72 5.08 -12.46
N SER A 838 10.15 4.12 -13.22
CA SER A 838 8.79 4.18 -13.76
C SER A 838 7.98 2.97 -13.32
N TYR A 839 6.67 3.17 -13.18
CA TYR A 839 5.72 2.21 -12.65
C TYR A 839 4.57 2.03 -13.64
N ARG A 840 4.29 0.77 -14.01
CA ARG A 840 3.29 0.41 -15.04
C ARG A 840 3.48 1.23 -16.32
N ASP A 841 4.68 1.15 -16.86
CA ASP A 841 5.18 1.94 -17.98
C ASP A 841 4.98 1.20 -19.30
N PRO A 842 4.23 1.76 -20.26
CA PRO A 842 4.06 1.15 -21.58
C PRO A 842 5.28 1.32 -22.48
N ASN A 843 6.22 2.24 -22.18
CA ASN A 843 7.38 2.55 -23.02
C ASN A 843 8.69 2.73 -22.24
N PRO A 844 9.23 1.65 -21.62
CA PRO A 844 10.44 1.74 -20.80
C PRO A 844 11.67 2.27 -21.56
N ALA A 845 11.75 2.04 -22.88
CA ALA A 845 12.87 2.51 -23.68
C ALA A 845 12.91 4.06 -23.81
N ALA A 846 11.74 4.69 -23.86
CA ALA A 846 11.64 6.16 -23.82
C ALA A 846 11.96 6.69 -22.42
N SER A 847 11.43 6.08 -21.37
CA SER A 847 11.64 6.48 -19.98
C SER A 847 13.12 6.46 -19.58
N LEU A 848 13.89 5.45 -20.01
CA LEU A 848 15.34 5.40 -19.78
C LEU A 848 16.09 6.58 -20.41
N LYS A 849 15.63 7.09 -21.55
CA LYS A 849 16.22 8.30 -22.19
C LYS A 849 15.84 9.58 -21.41
N VAL A 850 14.60 9.64 -20.91
CA VAL A 850 14.13 10.76 -20.07
C VAL A 850 14.98 10.86 -18.80
N TYR A 851 15.31 9.75 -18.15
CA TYR A 851 16.17 9.77 -16.96
C TYR A 851 17.53 10.42 -17.24
N THR A 852 18.15 10.11 -18.34
CA THR A 852 19.45 10.69 -18.70
C THR A 852 19.32 12.19 -19.02
N ALA A 853 18.27 12.59 -19.71
CA ALA A 853 18.04 13.98 -20.10
C ALA A 853 17.65 14.88 -18.91
N SER A 854 17.28 14.32 -17.76
CA SER A 854 16.98 15.09 -16.52
C SER A 854 18.14 15.99 -16.07
N VAL A 855 19.36 15.62 -16.38
CA VAL A 855 20.58 16.39 -16.06
C VAL A 855 20.59 17.73 -16.80
N ASP A 856 20.24 17.72 -18.08
CA ASP A 856 20.20 18.95 -18.89
C ASP A 856 19.01 19.82 -18.48
N TYR A 857 17.85 19.21 -18.18
CA TYR A 857 16.71 19.92 -17.62
C TYR A 857 17.06 20.69 -16.33
N LEU A 858 17.78 20.07 -15.39
CA LEU A 858 18.21 20.76 -14.16
C LEU A 858 19.16 21.95 -14.44
N ARG A 859 20.02 21.83 -15.45
CA ARG A 859 20.91 22.93 -15.87
C ARG A 859 20.12 24.08 -16.50
N GLU A 860 19.14 23.76 -17.33
CA GLU A 860 18.23 24.73 -17.95
C GLU A 860 17.41 25.45 -16.90
N LEU A 861 16.80 24.73 -15.97
CA LEU A 861 16.02 25.30 -14.86
C LEU A 861 16.89 26.22 -13.99
N ALA A 862 18.14 25.83 -13.69
CA ALA A 862 19.08 26.66 -12.94
C ALA A 862 19.35 28.02 -13.63
N GLY A 863 19.34 28.03 -14.96
CA GLY A 863 19.58 29.24 -15.79
C GLY A 863 18.33 30.05 -16.13
N SER A 864 17.13 29.51 -15.92
CA SER A 864 15.87 30.16 -16.35
C SER A 864 15.46 31.35 -15.49
N GLY A 865 15.92 31.42 -14.23
CA GLY A 865 15.46 32.40 -13.26
C GLY A 865 14.08 32.10 -12.67
N GLU A 866 13.57 30.90 -12.86
CA GLU A 866 12.30 30.41 -12.29
C GLU A 866 12.38 30.30 -10.77
N ASP A 867 11.26 30.60 -10.08
CA ASP A 867 11.17 30.48 -8.62
C ASP A 867 10.90 29.01 -8.23
N ILE A 868 11.83 28.42 -7.49
CA ILE A 868 11.75 27.04 -7.01
C ILE A 868 11.14 26.91 -5.61
N THR A 869 10.59 27.99 -5.05
CA THR A 869 10.03 28.02 -3.68
C THR A 869 8.98 26.93 -3.47
N LYS A 870 8.11 26.70 -4.45
CA LYS A 870 7.09 25.63 -4.37
C LYS A 870 7.71 24.26 -4.10
N PHE A 871 8.79 23.90 -4.77
CA PHE A 871 9.44 22.60 -4.57
C PHE A 871 10.13 22.48 -3.21
N ILE A 872 10.63 23.57 -2.65
CA ILE A 872 11.16 23.61 -1.29
C ILE A 872 10.05 23.33 -0.29
N ILE A 873 8.88 23.97 -0.45
CA ILE A 873 7.71 23.77 0.42
C ILE A 873 7.22 22.32 0.37
N GLY A 874 6.97 21.77 -0.81
CA GLY A 874 6.52 20.40 -0.97
C GLY A 874 7.52 19.38 -0.40
N SER A 875 8.83 19.60 -0.64
CA SER A 875 9.87 18.74 -0.07
C SER A 875 9.87 18.75 1.46
N ILE A 876 9.58 19.88 2.08
CA ILE A 876 9.47 19.97 3.54
C ILE A 876 8.21 19.27 4.02
N GLY A 877 7.07 19.43 3.33
CA GLY A 877 5.82 18.73 3.64
C GLY A 877 6.00 17.21 3.68
N GLU A 878 6.67 16.63 2.70
CA GLU A 878 6.97 15.19 2.62
C GLU A 878 7.83 14.68 3.79
N HIS A 879 8.66 15.53 4.40
CA HIS A 879 9.55 15.16 5.49
C HIS A 879 8.99 15.47 6.88
N ASP A 880 7.94 16.26 6.95
CA ASP A 880 7.24 16.60 8.20
C ASP A 880 6.16 15.56 8.54
N MET A 881 6.55 14.28 8.54
CA MET A 881 5.65 13.15 8.79
C MET A 881 4.89 13.26 10.11
N LEU A 882 3.67 12.72 10.11
CA LEU A 882 2.93 12.44 11.34
C LEU A 882 3.61 11.31 12.10
N ILE A 883 3.77 11.48 13.41
CA ILE A 883 4.49 10.53 14.25
C ILE A 883 3.58 10.06 15.37
N THR A 884 3.04 8.84 15.25
CA THR A 884 2.37 8.12 16.34
C THR A 884 3.41 7.59 17.34
N PRO A 885 3.04 7.19 18.55
CA PRO A 885 3.97 6.59 19.51
C PRO A 885 4.70 5.36 18.96
N ARG A 886 4.01 4.52 18.18
CA ARG A 886 4.60 3.36 17.53
C ARG A 886 5.57 3.75 16.42
N THR A 887 5.20 4.71 15.59
CA THR A 887 6.08 5.26 14.56
C THR A 887 7.29 5.95 15.17
N ALA A 888 7.13 6.65 16.31
CA ALA A 888 8.24 7.26 17.06
C ALA A 888 9.26 6.20 17.50
N SER A 889 8.79 5.03 17.96
CA SER A 889 9.66 3.90 18.30
C SER A 889 10.47 3.44 17.10
N LEU A 890 9.82 3.28 15.94
CA LEU A 890 10.48 2.86 14.71
C LEU A 890 11.48 3.90 14.20
N VAL A 891 11.06 5.17 14.10
CA VAL A 891 11.88 6.27 13.59
C VAL A 891 13.13 6.48 14.46
N SER A 892 12.96 6.56 15.78
CA SER A 892 14.08 6.78 16.70
C SER A 892 15.10 5.64 16.68
N THR A 893 14.61 4.39 16.52
CA THR A 893 15.47 3.21 16.38
C THR A 893 16.23 3.23 15.07
N THR A 894 15.53 3.44 13.95
CA THR A 894 16.11 3.46 12.60
C THR A 894 17.13 4.60 12.46
N ASP A 895 16.82 5.80 12.98
CA ASP A 895 17.74 6.92 12.96
C ASP A 895 19.02 6.59 13.74
N TYR A 896 18.89 5.97 14.92
CA TYR A 896 20.06 5.51 15.67
C TYR A 896 20.90 4.49 14.89
N LEU A 897 20.27 3.47 14.29
CA LEU A 897 20.98 2.44 13.53
C LEU A 897 21.69 3.02 12.31
N ASN A 898 21.16 4.07 11.71
CA ASN A 898 21.75 4.77 10.57
C ASN A 898 22.71 5.92 10.97
N GLY A 899 23.00 6.08 12.27
CA GLY A 899 23.86 7.16 12.74
C GLY A 899 23.29 8.57 12.51
N TRP A 900 21.97 8.69 12.41
CA TRP A 900 21.26 9.94 12.11
C TRP A 900 20.77 10.61 13.39
N SER A 901 21.11 11.88 13.54
CA SER A 901 20.75 12.68 14.72
C SER A 901 19.68 13.72 14.42
N ALA A 902 19.04 14.26 15.46
CA ALA A 902 18.15 15.42 15.34
C ALA A 902 18.86 16.65 14.76
N GLU A 903 20.16 16.80 15.02
CA GLU A 903 20.94 17.89 14.46
C GLU A 903 21.19 17.71 12.95
N ASP A 904 21.37 16.47 12.49
CA ASP A 904 21.46 16.18 11.06
C ASP A 904 20.16 16.54 10.34
N GLU A 905 19.01 16.17 10.90
CA GLU A 905 17.73 16.55 10.32
C GLU A 905 17.52 18.07 10.32
N ALA A 906 17.86 18.75 11.42
CA ALA A 906 17.79 20.21 11.49
C ALA A 906 18.77 20.89 10.50
N ARG A 907 19.96 20.29 10.27
CA ARG A 907 20.92 20.74 9.27
C ARG A 907 20.32 20.61 7.87
N VAL A 908 19.80 19.44 7.51
CA VAL A 908 19.19 19.17 6.21
C VAL A 908 18.00 20.11 5.96
N ARG A 909 17.15 20.34 6.99
CA ARG A 909 16.05 21.30 6.87
C ARG A 909 16.52 22.71 6.60
N ARG A 910 17.56 23.19 7.29
CA ARG A 910 18.16 24.50 7.02
C ARG A 910 18.75 24.59 5.62
N GLU A 911 19.37 23.50 5.15
CA GLU A 911 19.86 23.40 3.76
C GLU A 911 18.71 23.55 2.77
N MET A 912 17.62 22.78 2.93
CA MET A 912 16.43 22.85 2.05
C MET A 912 15.86 24.27 1.99
N LEU A 913 15.69 24.96 3.12
CA LEU A 913 15.18 26.31 3.20
C LEU A 913 16.12 27.37 2.57
N GLY A 914 17.39 27.06 2.39
CA GLY A 914 18.39 27.95 1.82
C GLY A 914 18.72 27.72 0.35
N ILE A 915 18.12 26.72 -0.31
CA ILE A 915 18.40 26.35 -1.70
C ILE A 915 17.93 27.43 -2.66
N LYS A 916 18.75 27.66 -3.69
CA LYS A 916 18.47 28.58 -4.80
C LYS A 916 18.52 27.82 -6.11
N ALA A 917 17.90 28.37 -7.17
CA ALA A 917 17.91 27.77 -8.50
C ALA A 917 19.34 27.46 -9.00
N GLU A 918 20.32 28.32 -8.71
CA GLU A 918 21.73 28.14 -9.08
C GLU A 918 22.33 26.83 -8.52
N ASP A 919 21.86 26.34 -7.37
CA ASP A 919 22.34 25.10 -6.73
C ASP A 919 21.97 23.86 -7.54
N LEU A 920 20.98 23.94 -8.43
CA LEU A 920 20.55 22.83 -9.28
C LEU A 920 21.66 22.39 -10.26
N CYS A 921 22.57 23.31 -10.66
CA CYS A 921 23.76 22.93 -11.45
C CYS A 921 24.62 21.91 -10.70
N ARG A 922 24.79 22.08 -9.37
CA ARG A 922 25.53 21.15 -8.53
C ARG A 922 24.84 19.80 -8.42
N ALA A 923 23.50 19.79 -8.33
CA ALA A 923 22.70 18.57 -8.33
C ALA A 923 22.83 17.82 -9.67
N ALA A 924 22.76 18.53 -10.80
CA ALA A 924 22.95 17.97 -12.13
C ALA A 924 24.30 17.25 -12.27
N GLU A 925 25.41 17.88 -11.78
CA GLU A 925 26.73 17.24 -11.78
C GLU A 925 26.78 15.97 -10.93
N ILE A 926 26.15 15.96 -9.76
CA ILE A 926 26.11 14.82 -8.85
C ILE A 926 25.36 13.67 -9.52
N ILE A 927 24.19 13.92 -10.08
CA ILE A 927 23.35 12.94 -10.76
C ILE A 927 24.08 12.37 -11.99
N ASP A 928 24.61 13.24 -12.87
CA ASP A 928 25.35 12.84 -14.07
C ASP A 928 26.50 11.89 -13.75
N SER A 929 27.32 12.28 -12.77
CA SER A 929 28.43 11.45 -12.30
C SER A 929 27.96 10.09 -11.74
N ALA A 930 26.86 10.07 -11.02
CA ALA A 930 26.35 8.85 -10.38
C ALA A 930 25.74 7.87 -11.41
N ILE A 931 24.91 8.37 -12.34
CA ILE A 931 24.24 7.50 -13.33
C ILE A 931 25.18 7.04 -14.45
N SER A 932 26.22 7.83 -14.79
CA SER A 932 27.22 7.44 -15.80
C SER A 932 27.95 6.13 -15.46
N CYS A 933 28.13 5.82 -14.17
CA CYS A 933 28.71 4.57 -13.66
C CYS A 933 27.64 3.67 -13.02
N GLY A 934 26.37 4.01 -13.22
CA GLY A 934 25.22 3.41 -12.58
C GLY A 934 24.84 2.03 -13.10
N SER A 935 23.65 1.62 -12.75
CA SER A 935 23.05 0.36 -13.21
C SER A 935 21.63 0.59 -13.70
N THR A 936 21.18 -0.34 -14.56
CA THR A 936 19.84 -0.33 -15.13
C THR A 936 19.19 -1.68 -14.88
N ALA A 937 17.96 -1.68 -14.37
CA ALA A 937 17.13 -2.87 -14.27
C ALA A 937 15.75 -2.60 -14.85
N VAL A 938 15.25 -3.53 -15.65
CA VAL A 938 13.90 -3.48 -16.21
C VAL A 938 13.19 -4.78 -15.88
N VAL A 939 11.98 -4.70 -15.33
CA VAL A 939 11.12 -5.85 -15.06
C VAL A 939 9.91 -5.73 -15.99
N SER A 940 9.68 -6.73 -16.84
CA SER A 940 8.56 -6.70 -17.78
C SER A 940 8.38 -8.01 -18.52
N GLY A 941 7.34 -8.07 -19.35
CA GLY A 941 7.10 -9.15 -20.30
C GLY A 941 8.00 -9.11 -21.54
N GLN A 942 7.90 -10.16 -22.35
CA GLN A 942 8.73 -10.40 -23.54
C GLN A 942 8.61 -9.27 -24.60
N GLU A 943 7.48 -8.61 -24.70
CA GLU A 943 7.21 -7.57 -25.69
C GLU A 943 8.13 -6.36 -25.52
N HIS A 944 8.38 -5.93 -24.27
CA HIS A 944 9.24 -4.78 -23.98
C HIS A 944 10.73 -5.09 -24.12
N LEU A 945 11.14 -6.36 -23.95
CA LEU A 945 12.52 -6.77 -24.18
C LEU A 945 13.00 -6.48 -25.61
N ALA A 946 12.07 -6.54 -26.59
CA ALA A 946 12.38 -6.28 -28.00
C ALA A 946 12.65 -4.79 -28.30
N THR A 947 12.17 -3.88 -27.46
CA THR A 947 12.30 -2.42 -27.65
C THR A 947 13.56 -1.83 -27.04
N LEU A 948 14.24 -2.60 -26.17
CA LEU A 948 15.41 -2.15 -25.42
C LEU A 948 16.72 -2.43 -26.16
N ASP A 949 17.72 -1.60 -25.89
CA ASP A 949 19.11 -1.87 -26.24
C ASP A 949 19.66 -3.00 -25.35
N ARG A 950 19.98 -4.13 -25.98
CA ARG A 950 20.43 -5.35 -25.29
C ARG A 950 21.93 -5.43 -25.07
N ASP A 951 22.69 -4.43 -25.48
CA ASP A 951 24.14 -4.48 -25.35
C ASP A 951 24.58 -4.52 -23.87
N GLY A 952 25.20 -5.64 -23.50
CA GLY A 952 25.63 -5.91 -22.13
C GLY A 952 24.49 -6.15 -21.13
N MET A 953 23.26 -6.47 -21.59
CA MET A 953 22.11 -6.74 -20.72
C MET A 953 21.96 -8.24 -20.44
N THR A 954 21.95 -8.60 -19.17
CA THR A 954 21.64 -9.95 -18.68
C THR A 954 20.13 -10.13 -18.60
N VAL A 955 19.60 -11.21 -19.21
CA VAL A 955 18.17 -11.54 -19.13
C VAL A 955 17.97 -12.61 -18.07
N ILE A 956 17.23 -12.28 -17.05
CA ILE A 956 16.83 -13.16 -15.95
C ILE A 956 15.39 -13.62 -16.23
N LYS A 957 15.13 -14.92 -16.07
CA LYS A 957 13.77 -15.48 -16.17
C LYS A 957 13.32 -15.92 -14.79
N ILE A 958 12.15 -15.47 -14.37
CA ILE A 958 11.49 -15.88 -13.14
C ILE A 958 10.49 -16.99 -13.49
#